data_045395c5c9827ccc992873c5086de02d
#
_entry.id   045395c5c9827ccc992873c5086de02d
#
_cell.length_a   1.000
_cell.length_b   1.000
_cell.length_c   1.000
_cell.angle_alpha   90.00
_cell.angle_beta   90.00
_cell.angle_gamma   90.00
#
_symmetry.space_group_name_H-M   'P 1'
#
loop_
_entity.id
_entity.type
_entity.pdbx_description
1 polymer ?
#
loop_
_entity_poly.entity_id
_entity_poly.type
_entity_poly.pdbx_seq_one_letter_code
_entity_poly.pdbx_strand_id
1 'polypeptide(L)'
;MIPHDDFTPHGYLDNPFHCWKLNPSGVLRSLAPLGMGWHVPNLGSYARNQFQYSAHVMIGLKIEDLVLVTAEDFDRHHCVIMSHLHTRNRFEYTCVVPQYDLTLTARYFLVQEHALGCVLSLSSRRRQPLLVTCYLTHLHMHNPATSRLWEHGLYACEGPQEGTVMLGIASEGDVFVHGVRPADGLQLSFEDMGYVVSLEDASSWARRVAVARPTITQNQPDTGWQVRTAILPCSLTLSNERGASERILNVVLARGVSRDQSYQHWEDGIEEIARAESAHQADDEQFWSCAPQLSGDWPNSWRRGLVYDLETLRMVMRPSKGRIPHVFDGMQLQAPRLVLAEAAMDTLFLSYANPELAAEVILGHFESAPHPNLPCMREDGSYNMVADDGQVCGTAPEWGFPLWCCDHIVRRTGNLHWLRRLCPKAAAYLRWWLDHRRDAEGWLVYACSWESGQDVSSRFGPQQTGGTIIQHVRPVDLQASMAQGAAILARWAALLGGEQATRTAIETPIDFAAEAAWWQQIADEFTVKTHLMWQDGWFRDYDSAAREWSSQQDTMHLAPVFCGAAGWGHIEQLRPHVSQPPLHSGWAPLSWPPVVMTLVGAAAAANMPLDAAELAYRFIDAAYRSIDSREVDQHGGIPGVTREYHAVVTTGKWGASDYVNAGIEGYGWGALSVHLLMRYLLGLREEEADKITIAPALPQALRRVGATYRVEPVPWGNYVLGIECTVRNAKGYTVRLRCTQQKRETTAEALEEKGLPQSATFQTCEWEGTWGEEQTLLLPHLTRSSVNQI
;
A
#
# COMPACT_ATOMS: atom_id res chain seq x y z
N MET A 1 13.81 -12.59 -5.88
CA MET A 1 12.90 -13.73 -6.22
C MET A 1 11.52 -13.35 -5.74
N ILE A 2 10.49 -13.54 -6.57
CA ILE A 2 9.11 -13.24 -6.16
C ILE A 2 8.77 -14.09 -4.94
N PRO A 3 8.22 -13.50 -3.86
CA PRO A 3 7.88 -14.26 -2.66
C PRO A 3 6.77 -15.29 -2.94
N HIS A 4 6.98 -16.50 -2.46
CA HIS A 4 5.99 -17.56 -2.45
C HIS A 4 5.68 -17.97 -1.02
N ASP A 5 4.39 -17.93 -0.66
CA ASP A 5 3.89 -18.35 0.66
C ASP A 5 2.42 -18.80 0.49
N ASP A 6 1.80 -19.31 1.56
CA ASP A 6 0.37 -19.59 1.59
C ASP A 6 -0.41 -18.30 1.84
N PHE A 7 -0.61 -17.53 0.76
CA PHE A 7 -1.40 -16.31 0.82
C PHE A 7 -2.89 -16.60 0.89
N THR A 8 -3.63 -15.70 1.49
CA THR A 8 -5.08 -15.72 1.42
C THR A 8 -5.50 -15.53 -0.05
N PRO A 9 -6.40 -16.38 -0.60
CA PRO A 9 -6.72 -16.37 -2.03
C PRO A 9 -7.63 -15.21 -2.43
N HIS A 10 -7.19 -13.99 -2.19
CA HIS A 10 -7.80 -12.74 -2.62
C HIS A 10 -6.81 -11.58 -2.50
N GLY A 11 -7.03 -10.51 -3.22
CA GLY A 11 -6.18 -9.33 -3.28
C GLY A 11 -6.64 -8.35 -4.37
N TYR A 12 -5.75 -7.53 -4.85
CA TYR A 12 -6.00 -6.57 -5.91
C TYR A 12 -5.03 -6.77 -7.06
N LEU A 13 -5.55 -6.59 -8.30
CA LEU A 13 -4.74 -6.28 -9.48
C LEU A 13 -4.86 -4.80 -9.78
N ASP A 14 -3.76 -4.17 -10.17
CA ASP A 14 -3.73 -2.75 -10.45
C ASP A 14 -3.77 -2.45 -11.95
N ASN A 15 -4.52 -1.39 -12.25
CA ASN A 15 -4.60 -0.78 -13.56
C ASN A 15 -4.69 0.75 -13.37
N PRO A 16 -3.92 1.56 -14.09
CA PRO A 16 -3.94 3.02 -13.95
C PRO A 16 -5.32 3.65 -14.15
N PHE A 17 -6.26 2.95 -14.77
CA PHE A 17 -7.60 3.45 -15.08
C PHE A 17 -8.69 2.81 -14.22
N HIS A 18 -8.51 1.55 -13.84
CA HIS A 18 -9.49 0.77 -13.09
C HIS A 18 -8.79 -0.05 -12.02
N CYS A 19 -9.43 -0.21 -10.88
CA CYS A 19 -8.99 -1.10 -9.83
C CYS A 19 -9.64 -2.48 -10.02
N TRP A 20 -8.85 -3.51 -10.23
CA TRP A 20 -9.31 -4.89 -10.25
C TRP A 20 -9.22 -5.50 -8.86
N LYS A 21 -10.32 -6.01 -8.39
CA LYS A 21 -10.45 -6.59 -7.05
C LYS A 21 -10.76 -8.07 -7.17
N LEU A 22 -10.00 -8.90 -6.48
CA LEU A 22 -10.36 -10.30 -6.29
C LEU A 22 -11.76 -10.40 -5.71
N ASN A 23 -12.51 -11.39 -6.18
CA ASN A 23 -13.79 -11.71 -5.61
C ASN A 23 -13.61 -12.51 -4.32
N PRO A 24 -13.43 -11.87 -3.18
CA PRO A 24 -13.27 -12.57 -1.93
C PRO A 24 -14.60 -12.96 -1.38
N SER A 25 -14.53 -13.85 -0.46
CA SER A 25 -15.63 -14.22 0.40
C SER A 25 -16.32 -13.05 1.12
N GLY A 26 -15.69 -11.88 1.18
CA GLY A 26 -16.24 -10.70 1.87
C GLY A 26 -17.42 -10.02 1.17
N VAL A 27 -17.40 -10.02 -0.17
CA VAL A 27 -18.45 -9.40 -0.98
C VAL A 27 -19.56 -10.40 -1.34
N LEU A 28 -19.19 -11.66 -1.60
CA LEU A 28 -20.07 -12.73 -2.01
C LEU A 28 -19.60 -14.06 -1.41
N ARG A 29 -19.83 -14.28 -0.11
CA ARG A 29 -19.30 -15.44 0.64
C ARG A 29 -19.62 -16.81 0.04
N SER A 30 -20.62 -16.90 -0.80
CA SER A 30 -21.07 -18.12 -1.42
C SER A 30 -20.70 -18.26 -2.89
N LEU A 31 -19.90 -17.36 -3.44
CA LEU A 31 -19.36 -17.54 -4.78
C LEU A 31 -18.15 -18.45 -4.78
N ALA A 32 -17.90 -19.07 -5.93
CA ALA A 32 -16.68 -19.82 -6.12
C ALA A 32 -15.47 -18.92 -5.79
N PRO A 33 -14.56 -19.35 -4.92
CA PRO A 33 -13.42 -18.56 -4.52
C PRO A 33 -12.33 -18.44 -5.60
N LEU A 34 -12.68 -18.74 -6.86
CA LEU A 34 -11.81 -18.72 -8.02
C LEU A 34 -12.20 -17.57 -8.97
N GLY A 35 -12.56 -16.42 -8.40
CA GLY A 35 -13.07 -15.30 -9.19
C GLY A 35 -12.24 -14.03 -9.06
N MET A 36 -12.40 -13.16 -10.05
CA MET A 36 -11.84 -11.82 -10.12
C MET A 36 -12.93 -10.82 -10.47
N GLY A 37 -12.95 -9.67 -9.80
CA GLY A 37 -13.94 -8.64 -10.04
C GLY A 37 -13.35 -7.35 -10.61
N TRP A 38 -14.08 -6.75 -11.54
CA TRP A 38 -13.84 -5.40 -12.04
C TRP A 38 -14.83 -4.44 -11.38
N HIS A 39 -14.31 -3.50 -10.60
CA HIS A 39 -15.11 -2.50 -9.92
C HIS A 39 -14.87 -1.13 -10.55
N VAL A 40 -15.94 -0.50 -11.03
CA VAL A 40 -15.87 0.86 -11.57
C VAL A 40 -16.22 1.83 -10.44
N PRO A 41 -15.26 2.63 -9.96
CA PRO A 41 -15.49 3.54 -8.86
C PRO A 41 -16.42 4.68 -9.25
N ASN A 42 -17.24 5.15 -8.31
CA ASN A 42 -17.96 6.39 -8.44
C ASN A 42 -17.02 7.55 -8.09
N LEU A 43 -16.53 8.26 -9.09
CA LEU A 43 -15.54 9.33 -8.94
C LEU A 43 -15.97 10.51 -8.04
N GLY A 44 -17.25 10.62 -7.72
CA GLY A 44 -17.80 11.69 -6.86
C GLY A 44 -17.87 11.35 -5.37
N SER A 45 -17.50 10.13 -4.96
CA SER A 45 -17.72 9.66 -3.60
C SER A 45 -16.42 9.22 -2.90
N TYR A 46 -16.28 9.67 -1.65
CA TYR A 46 -15.31 9.13 -0.71
C TYR A 46 -15.78 7.85 -0.03
N ALA A 47 -17.09 7.57 -0.17
CA ALA A 47 -17.67 6.50 0.59
C ALA A 47 -17.12 5.16 0.10
N ARG A 48 -16.72 4.39 1.05
CA ARG A 48 -16.36 2.99 0.95
C ARG A 48 -17.39 2.24 0.10
N ASN A 49 -16.91 1.46 -0.87
CA ASN A 49 -17.76 0.60 -1.69
C ASN A 49 -18.83 1.31 -2.54
N GLN A 50 -18.69 2.58 -2.84
CA GLN A 50 -19.53 3.25 -3.81
C GLN A 50 -19.02 3.04 -5.22
N PHE A 51 -19.27 1.86 -5.75
CA PHE A 51 -19.07 1.57 -7.17
C PHE A 51 -20.34 1.87 -7.95
N GLN A 52 -20.19 2.35 -9.19
CA GLN A 52 -21.34 2.46 -10.09
C GLN A 52 -21.86 1.07 -10.45
N TYR A 53 -20.93 0.17 -10.74
CA TYR A 53 -21.19 -1.24 -11.00
C TYR A 53 -19.92 -2.07 -10.79
N SER A 54 -20.10 -3.38 -10.76
CA SER A 54 -18.98 -4.33 -10.75
C SER A 54 -19.28 -5.51 -11.68
N ALA A 55 -18.25 -5.94 -12.39
CA ALA A 55 -18.26 -7.13 -13.24
C ALA A 55 -17.28 -8.16 -12.70
N HIS A 56 -17.70 -9.39 -12.57
CA HIS A 56 -16.87 -10.47 -12.02
C HIS A 56 -16.78 -11.62 -13.01
N VAL A 57 -15.57 -12.16 -13.17
CA VAL A 57 -15.36 -13.46 -13.79
C VAL A 57 -15.16 -14.49 -12.70
N MET A 58 -15.91 -15.57 -12.75
CA MET A 58 -15.84 -16.64 -11.77
C MET A 58 -15.79 -17.99 -12.48
N ILE A 59 -15.16 -18.94 -11.83
CA ILE A 59 -14.99 -20.30 -12.37
C ILE A 59 -15.70 -21.26 -11.45
N GLY A 60 -16.75 -21.88 -11.95
CA GLY A 60 -17.38 -23.06 -11.36
C GLY A 60 -16.97 -24.33 -12.11
N LEU A 61 -17.15 -25.47 -11.49
CA LEU A 61 -16.79 -26.77 -12.07
C LEU A 61 -17.97 -27.74 -12.00
N LYS A 62 -18.14 -28.52 -13.05
CA LYS A 62 -18.91 -29.76 -13.02
C LYS A 62 -17.98 -30.91 -13.40
N ILE A 63 -17.92 -31.94 -12.57
CA ILE A 63 -17.07 -33.08 -12.73
C ILE A 63 -17.97 -34.33 -12.53
N GLU A 64 -18.33 -35.01 -13.61
CA GLU A 64 -19.36 -36.03 -13.56
C GLU A 64 -20.68 -35.49 -12.94
N ASP A 65 -21.11 -35.99 -11.79
CA ASP A 65 -22.31 -35.52 -11.07
C ASP A 65 -21.99 -34.44 -10.02
N LEU A 66 -20.71 -34.13 -9.75
CA LEU A 66 -20.30 -33.12 -8.80
C LEU A 66 -20.38 -31.73 -9.42
N VAL A 67 -21.03 -30.78 -8.74
CA VAL A 67 -21.10 -29.36 -9.13
C VAL A 67 -20.54 -28.49 -8.01
N LEU A 68 -19.50 -27.72 -8.32
CA LEU A 68 -18.77 -26.81 -7.41
C LEU A 68 -18.89 -25.38 -7.93
N VAL A 69 -19.64 -24.55 -7.22
CA VAL A 69 -19.94 -23.18 -7.64
C VAL A 69 -19.71 -22.18 -6.51
N THR A 70 -20.17 -22.53 -5.32
CA THR A 70 -20.10 -21.68 -4.14
C THR A 70 -18.97 -22.12 -3.24
N ALA A 71 -18.47 -21.22 -2.38
CA ALA A 71 -17.47 -21.57 -1.37
C ALA A 71 -17.93 -22.78 -0.52
N GLU A 72 -19.24 -22.83 -0.21
CA GLU A 72 -19.83 -23.94 0.54
C GLU A 72 -19.76 -25.27 -0.23
N ASP A 73 -19.91 -25.25 -1.56
CA ASP A 73 -19.76 -26.46 -2.39
C ASP A 73 -18.32 -26.97 -2.32
N PHE A 74 -17.33 -26.09 -2.47
CA PHE A 74 -15.92 -26.47 -2.38
C PHE A 74 -15.56 -26.98 -0.97
N ASP A 75 -16.02 -26.32 0.08
CA ASP A 75 -15.77 -26.76 1.46
C ASP A 75 -16.43 -28.12 1.77
N ARG A 76 -17.69 -28.32 1.34
CA ARG A 76 -18.44 -29.58 1.54
C ARG A 76 -17.75 -30.78 0.89
N HIS A 77 -17.07 -30.55 -0.23
CA HIS A 77 -16.34 -31.59 -0.96
C HIS A 77 -14.84 -31.61 -0.64
N HIS A 78 -14.43 -30.93 0.45
CA HIS A 78 -13.05 -30.91 0.92
C HIS A 78 -12.05 -30.46 -0.15
N CYS A 79 -12.45 -29.57 -1.03
CA CYS A 79 -11.55 -28.97 -2.00
C CYS A 79 -10.57 -28.06 -1.28
N VAL A 80 -9.29 -28.12 -1.68
CA VAL A 80 -8.24 -27.28 -1.11
C VAL A 80 -7.97 -26.15 -2.10
N ILE A 81 -8.18 -24.91 -1.65
CA ILE A 81 -7.92 -23.72 -2.43
C ILE A 81 -6.80 -22.93 -1.77
N MET A 82 -5.74 -22.69 -2.53
CA MET A 82 -4.53 -22.02 -2.09
C MET A 82 -4.16 -20.91 -3.07
N SER A 83 -3.41 -19.92 -2.58
CA SER A 83 -2.69 -18.97 -3.42
C SER A 83 -1.26 -18.88 -2.92
N HIS A 84 -0.29 -19.11 -3.80
CA HIS A 84 1.13 -19.04 -3.49
C HIS A 84 1.80 -17.77 -4.00
N LEU A 85 1.06 -16.96 -4.77
CA LEU A 85 1.53 -15.74 -5.39
C LEU A 85 0.53 -14.62 -5.14
N HIS A 86 1.01 -13.49 -4.62
CA HIS A 86 0.23 -12.28 -4.46
C HIS A 86 1.08 -11.09 -4.91
N THR A 87 0.81 -10.57 -6.09
CA THR A 87 1.43 -9.36 -6.62
C THR A 87 0.37 -8.44 -7.21
N ARG A 88 0.70 -7.15 -7.41
CA ARG A 88 -0.20 -6.21 -8.09
C ARG A 88 -0.49 -6.61 -9.53
N ASN A 89 0.43 -7.34 -10.16
CA ASN A 89 0.36 -7.68 -11.57
C ASN A 89 -0.35 -9.00 -11.84
N ARG A 90 -0.16 -9.97 -10.94
CA ARG A 90 -0.65 -11.33 -11.17
C ARG A 90 -1.18 -11.94 -9.89
N PHE A 91 -2.24 -12.71 -10.03
CA PHE A 91 -2.78 -13.47 -8.92
C PHE A 91 -3.07 -14.90 -9.37
N GLU A 92 -2.71 -15.87 -8.55
CA GLU A 92 -2.87 -17.29 -8.84
C GLU A 92 -3.68 -17.99 -7.76
N TYR A 93 -4.70 -18.72 -8.19
CA TYR A 93 -5.41 -19.69 -7.38
C TYR A 93 -5.06 -21.09 -7.83
N THR A 94 -4.82 -21.98 -6.88
CA THR A 94 -4.78 -23.43 -7.12
C THR A 94 -5.88 -24.09 -6.32
N CYS A 95 -6.75 -24.83 -7.01
CA CYS A 95 -7.82 -25.63 -6.43
C CYS A 95 -7.55 -27.11 -6.67
N VAL A 96 -7.48 -27.88 -5.59
CA VAL A 96 -7.38 -29.34 -5.67
C VAL A 96 -8.73 -29.95 -5.31
N VAL A 97 -9.25 -30.81 -6.20
CA VAL A 97 -10.47 -31.61 -5.97
C VAL A 97 -10.05 -33.07 -5.72
N PRO A 98 -9.88 -33.48 -4.44
CA PRO A 98 -9.22 -34.74 -4.10
C PRO A 98 -9.94 -35.98 -4.65
N GLN A 99 -11.28 -35.96 -4.69
CA GLN A 99 -12.11 -37.05 -5.16
C GLN A 99 -11.80 -37.46 -6.63
N TYR A 100 -11.33 -36.50 -7.41
CA TYR A 100 -11.06 -36.71 -8.85
C TYR A 100 -9.58 -36.57 -9.21
N ASP A 101 -8.71 -36.41 -8.20
CA ASP A 101 -7.29 -36.14 -8.44
C ASP A 101 -7.08 -35.04 -9.50
N LEU A 102 -7.97 -34.03 -9.43
CA LEU A 102 -8.02 -32.88 -10.32
C LEU A 102 -7.37 -31.67 -9.64
N THR A 103 -6.45 -31.06 -10.34
CA THR A 103 -5.90 -29.75 -9.99
C THR A 103 -6.30 -28.73 -11.06
N LEU A 104 -6.83 -27.61 -10.59
CA LEU A 104 -7.15 -26.45 -11.41
C LEU A 104 -6.30 -25.29 -10.92
N THR A 105 -5.63 -24.60 -11.84
CA THR A 105 -4.89 -23.35 -11.54
C THR A 105 -5.47 -22.23 -12.41
N ALA A 106 -5.88 -21.13 -11.77
CA ALA A 106 -6.38 -19.94 -12.43
C ALA A 106 -5.43 -18.77 -12.16
N ARG A 107 -4.77 -18.26 -13.20
CA ARG A 107 -3.86 -17.12 -13.14
C ARG A 107 -4.52 -15.90 -13.78
N TYR A 108 -4.76 -14.87 -12.95
CA TYR A 108 -5.38 -13.61 -13.37
C TYR A 108 -4.34 -12.50 -13.49
N PHE A 109 -4.46 -11.69 -14.54
CA PHE A 109 -3.65 -10.50 -14.79
C PHE A 109 -4.33 -9.59 -15.81
N LEU A 110 -3.93 -8.32 -15.85
CA LEU A 110 -4.43 -7.38 -16.86
C LEU A 110 -3.66 -7.58 -18.15
N VAL A 111 -4.36 -7.90 -19.22
CA VAL A 111 -3.73 -8.06 -20.56
C VAL A 111 -3.49 -6.69 -21.16
N GLN A 112 -4.49 -5.81 -21.03
CA GLN A 112 -4.50 -4.44 -21.48
C GLN A 112 -5.33 -3.59 -20.53
N GLU A 113 -5.37 -2.27 -20.76
CA GLU A 113 -6.19 -1.33 -19.99
C GLU A 113 -7.65 -1.75 -19.84
N HIS A 114 -8.21 -2.37 -20.87
CA HIS A 114 -9.62 -2.74 -20.96
C HIS A 114 -9.86 -4.25 -21.00
N ALA A 115 -8.87 -5.06 -20.69
CA ALA A 115 -8.97 -6.51 -20.77
C ALA A 115 -8.32 -7.21 -19.56
N LEU A 116 -9.12 -7.97 -18.82
CA LEU A 116 -8.67 -8.91 -17.79
C LEU A 116 -8.50 -10.29 -18.40
N GLY A 117 -7.32 -10.86 -18.27
CA GLY A 117 -7.01 -12.23 -18.66
C GLY A 117 -7.06 -13.21 -17.48
N CYS A 118 -7.45 -14.43 -17.78
CA CYS A 118 -7.28 -15.58 -16.89
C CYS A 118 -6.76 -16.76 -17.72
N VAL A 119 -5.59 -17.25 -17.37
CA VAL A 119 -5.08 -18.52 -17.90
C VAL A 119 -5.50 -19.63 -16.94
N LEU A 120 -6.43 -20.46 -17.37
CA LEU A 120 -7.00 -21.57 -16.62
C LEU A 120 -6.37 -22.87 -17.05
N SER A 121 -5.64 -23.52 -16.15
CA SER A 121 -5.01 -24.82 -16.40
C SER A 121 -5.70 -25.90 -15.58
N LEU A 122 -6.05 -27.01 -16.23
CA LEU A 122 -6.68 -28.18 -15.60
C LEU A 122 -5.80 -29.41 -15.85
N SER A 123 -5.48 -30.11 -14.78
CA SER A 123 -4.72 -31.36 -14.87
C SER A 123 -5.29 -32.43 -13.95
N SER A 124 -5.24 -33.70 -14.42
CA SER A 124 -5.63 -34.82 -13.58
C SER A 124 -4.64 -36.00 -13.76
N ARG A 125 -4.38 -36.70 -12.66
CA ARG A 125 -3.54 -37.90 -12.65
C ARG A 125 -4.33 -39.20 -12.81
N ARG A 126 -5.67 -39.11 -12.98
CA ARG A 126 -6.50 -40.29 -13.18
C ARG A 126 -6.15 -40.97 -14.51
N ARG A 127 -6.12 -42.31 -14.52
CA ARG A 127 -5.89 -43.11 -15.75
C ARG A 127 -7.11 -43.09 -16.67
N GLN A 128 -8.31 -43.01 -16.11
CA GLN A 128 -9.55 -42.95 -16.87
C GLN A 128 -9.80 -41.53 -17.35
N PRO A 129 -10.32 -41.37 -18.59
CA PRO A 129 -10.75 -40.06 -19.05
C PRO A 129 -11.71 -39.39 -18.06
N LEU A 130 -11.51 -38.10 -17.80
CA LEU A 130 -12.32 -37.31 -16.91
C LEU A 130 -12.97 -36.17 -17.67
N LEU A 131 -14.29 -36.16 -17.74
CA LEU A 131 -15.04 -35.03 -18.30
C LEU A 131 -15.17 -33.95 -17.25
N VAL A 132 -14.66 -32.76 -17.54
CA VAL A 132 -14.77 -31.56 -16.68
C VAL A 132 -15.46 -30.46 -17.48
N THR A 133 -16.52 -29.89 -16.96
CA THR A 133 -17.13 -28.68 -17.50
C THR A 133 -16.75 -27.49 -16.60
N CYS A 134 -16.06 -26.52 -17.17
CA CYS A 134 -15.81 -25.23 -16.53
C CYS A 134 -16.98 -24.29 -16.81
N TYR A 135 -17.62 -23.79 -15.77
CA TYR A 135 -18.62 -22.76 -15.90
C TYR A 135 -17.93 -21.40 -15.76
N LEU A 136 -17.61 -20.79 -16.91
CA LEU A 136 -17.04 -19.45 -16.96
C LEU A 136 -18.18 -18.45 -16.81
N THR A 137 -18.30 -17.89 -15.62
CA THR A 137 -19.43 -17.04 -15.25
C THR A 137 -19.01 -15.58 -15.24
N HIS A 138 -19.67 -14.77 -16.06
CA HIS A 138 -19.64 -13.31 -15.95
C HIS A 138 -20.83 -12.87 -15.10
N LEU A 139 -20.54 -12.29 -13.96
CA LEU A 139 -21.54 -11.73 -13.05
C LEU A 139 -21.42 -10.20 -13.06
N HIS A 140 -22.49 -9.53 -13.47
CA HIS A 140 -22.58 -8.09 -13.48
C HIS A 140 -23.50 -7.60 -12.35
N MET A 141 -22.94 -6.79 -11.45
CA MET A 141 -23.66 -6.21 -10.32
C MET A 141 -23.82 -4.71 -10.52
N HIS A 142 -25.00 -4.22 -10.30
CA HIS A 142 -25.38 -2.85 -10.52
C HIS A 142 -26.23 -2.33 -9.35
N ASN A 143 -25.96 -1.12 -8.90
CA ASN A 143 -26.79 -0.43 -7.91
C ASN A 143 -27.71 0.58 -8.61
N PRO A 144 -29.03 0.33 -8.66
CA PRO A 144 -29.98 1.21 -9.36
C PRO A 144 -30.09 2.62 -8.73
N ALA A 145 -29.62 2.82 -7.51
CA ALA A 145 -29.60 4.14 -6.88
C ALA A 145 -28.46 5.04 -7.39
N THR A 146 -27.37 4.44 -7.89
CA THR A 146 -26.17 5.18 -8.31
C THR A 146 -25.87 5.07 -9.78
N SER A 147 -26.48 4.15 -10.50
CA SER A 147 -26.26 3.94 -11.92
C SER A 147 -27.55 3.57 -12.65
N ARG A 148 -27.66 3.99 -13.89
CA ARG A 148 -28.77 3.62 -14.78
C ARG A 148 -28.31 2.49 -15.68
N LEU A 149 -29.01 1.36 -15.67
CA LEU A 149 -28.85 0.33 -16.69
C LEU A 149 -29.53 0.78 -17.96
N TRP A 150 -28.80 0.85 -19.05
CA TRP A 150 -29.39 1.07 -20.40
C TRP A 150 -30.02 -0.23 -20.91
N GLU A 151 -30.83 -0.15 -21.97
CA GLU A 151 -31.50 -1.32 -22.56
C GLU A 151 -30.52 -2.50 -22.73
N HIS A 152 -30.92 -3.64 -22.24
CA HIS A 152 -30.02 -4.74 -21.95
C HIS A 152 -30.10 -5.83 -23.00
N GLY A 153 -28.98 -6.13 -23.61
CA GLY A 153 -28.85 -7.35 -24.36
C GLY A 153 -27.82 -8.26 -23.68
N LEU A 154 -28.24 -9.42 -23.21
CA LEU A 154 -27.39 -10.60 -23.26
C LEU A 154 -27.32 -10.98 -24.72
N TYR A 155 -26.16 -10.99 -25.32
CA TYR A 155 -25.93 -11.45 -26.66
C TYR A 155 -24.84 -12.50 -26.67
N ALA A 156 -25.08 -13.58 -27.41
CA ALA A 156 -24.06 -14.55 -27.76
C ALA A 156 -23.52 -14.21 -29.14
N CYS A 157 -22.22 -14.27 -29.32
CA CYS A 157 -21.60 -14.14 -30.63
C CYS A 157 -20.58 -15.25 -30.86
N GLU A 158 -20.56 -15.79 -32.04
CA GLU A 158 -19.46 -16.64 -32.51
C GLU A 158 -18.26 -15.70 -32.78
N GLY A 159 -17.10 -16.09 -32.32
CA GLY A 159 -15.86 -15.38 -32.66
C GLY A 159 -15.52 -15.62 -34.14
N PRO A 160 -14.73 -14.73 -34.75
CA PRO A 160 -14.31 -14.84 -36.14
C PRO A 160 -13.42 -16.07 -36.40
N GLN A 161 -12.93 -16.72 -35.34
CA GLN A 161 -12.10 -17.90 -35.41
C GLN A 161 -12.85 -19.08 -34.78
N GLU A 162 -12.78 -20.23 -35.42
CA GLU A 162 -13.29 -21.49 -34.87
C GLU A 162 -12.76 -21.76 -33.47
N GLY A 163 -13.63 -22.20 -32.58
CA GLY A 163 -13.28 -22.50 -31.18
C GLY A 163 -13.34 -21.32 -30.19
N THR A 164 -13.81 -20.15 -30.62
CA THR A 164 -14.01 -19.00 -29.77
C THR A 164 -15.47 -18.78 -29.42
N VAL A 165 -15.80 -18.62 -28.14
CA VAL A 165 -17.17 -18.36 -27.69
C VAL A 165 -17.19 -17.15 -26.79
N MET A 166 -18.18 -16.29 -26.94
CA MET A 166 -18.31 -15.02 -26.25
C MET A 166 -19.74 -14.72 -25.82
N LEU A 167 -19.87 -14.05 -24.68
CA LEU A 167 -21.12 -13.49 -24.14
C LEU A 167 -20.92 -12.04 -23.75
N GLY A 168 -21.94 -11.20 -23.90
CA GLY A 168 -21.84 -9.79 -23.58
C GLY A 168 -22.94 -9.29 -22.66
N ILE A 169 -22.60 -8.30 -21.84
CA ILE A 169 -23.53 -7.54 -20.99
C ILE A 169 -23.24 -6.06 -21.19
N ALA A 170 -24.26 -5.25 -21.42
CA ALA A 170 -24.13 -3.81 -21.52
C ALA A 170 -24.70 -3.08 -20.30
N SER A 171 -24.03 -1.99 -19.88
CA SER A 171 -24.43 -1.14 -18.77
C SER A 171 -23.82 0.26 -18.92
N GLU A 172 -24.63 1.31 -18.80
CA GLU A 172 -24.22 2.74 -18.75
C GLU A 172 -23.09 3.18 -19.69
N GLY A 173 -23.17 2.79 -20.96
CA GLY A 173 -22.14 3.11 -21.96
C GLY A 173 -20.93 2.18 -21.92
N ASP A 174 -20.90 1.20 -21.02
CA ASP A 174 -19.92 0.12 -21.04
C ASP A 174 -20.54 -1.19 -21.49
N VAL A 175 -19.87 -1.83 -22.41
CA VAL A 175 -20.20 -3.17 -22.90
C VAL A 175 -19.09 -4.11 -22.51
N PHE A 176 -19.45 -5.20 -21.84
CA PHE A 176 -18.51 -6.26 -21.48
C PHE A 176 -18.67 -7.45 -22.40
N VAL A 177 -17.54 -7.97 -22.87
CA VAL A 177 -17.47 -9.22 -23.62
C VAL A 177 -16.58 -10.19 -22.85
N HIS A 178 -17.10 -11.38 -22.65
CA HIS A 178 -16.44 -12.47 -21.96
C HIS A 178 -16.33 -13.65 -22.90
N GLY A 179 -15.14 -14.18 -23.11
CA GLY A 179 -14.92 -15.28 -24.02
C GLY A 179 -13.74 -16.16 -23.66
N VAL A 180 -13.66 -17.30 -24.32
CA VAL A 180 -12.65 -18.33 -24.07
C VAL A 180 -12.08 -18.85 -25.36
N ARG A 181 -10.77 -19.12 -25.38
CA ARG A 181 -10.05 -19.82 -26.44
C ARG A 181 -9.12 -20.87 -25.83
N PRO A 182 -9.19 -22.14 -26.22
CA PRO A 182 -8.21 -23.13 -25.79
C PRO A 182 -6.82 -22.84 -26.33
N ALA A 183 -5.80 -22.97 -25.47
CA ALA A 183 -4.41 -22.71 -25.85
C ALA A 183 -3.81 -23.84 -26.70
N ASP A 184 -4.36 -25.06 -26.61
CA ASP A 184 -3.86 -26.27 -27.28
C ASP A 184 -4.50 -26.55 -28.66
N GLY A 185 -5.24 -25.57 -29.18
CA GLY A 185 -5.92 -25.70 -30.46
C GLY A 185 -7.16 -26.64 -30.43
N LEU A 186 -7.64 -26.99 -29.23
CA LEU A 186 -8.90 -27.71 -29.07
C LEU A 186 -10.03 -26.87 -29.66
N GLN A 187 -10.82 -27.42 -30.56
CA GLN A 187 -12.01 -26.77 -31.07
C GLN A 187 -13.14 -26.93 -30.04
N LEU A 188 -13.65 -25.79 -29.57
CA LEU A 188 -14.87 -25.75 -28.77
C LEU A 188 -16.03 -25.54 -29.73
N SER A 189 -16.99 -26.46 -29.76
CA SER A 189 -18.20 -26.30 -30.56
C SER A 189 -19.32 -25.70 -29.71
N PHE A 190 -20.18 -24.89 -30.35
CA PHE A 190 -21.38 -24.35 -29.68
C PHE A 190 -22.37 -25.47 -29.31
N GLU A 191 -22.38 -26.56 -30.02
CA GLU A 191 -23.26 -27.73 -29.77
C GLU A 191 -22.83 -28.46 -28.50
N ASP A 192 -21.53 -28.49 -28.21
CA ASP A 192 -20.97 -29.07 -26.97
C ASP A 192 -21.06 -28.14 -25.77
N MET A 193 -21.26 -26.86 -26.03
CA MET A 193 -21.34 -25.81 -25.01
C MET A 193 -22.76 -25.30 -24.88
N GLY A 194 -23.67 -26.06 -24.38
CA GLY A 194 -25.00 -25.57 -24.09
C GLY A 194 -24.94 -24.28 -23.26
N TYR A 195 -24.96 -23.11 -23.92
CA TYR A 195 -24.91 -21.82 -23.19
C TYR A 195 -26.28 -21.48 -22.64
N VAL A 196 -26.28 -21.11 -21.38
CA VAL A 196 -27.50 -20.65 -20.71
C VAL A 196 -27.65 -19.16 -20.99
N VAL A 197 -28.39 -18.80 -21.99
CA VAL A 197 -28.78 -17.39 -22.30
C VAL A 197 -30.12 -17.04 -21.64
N SER A 198 -30.86 -18.04 -21.12
CA SER A 198 -32.15 -17.75 -20.51
C SER A 198 -31.99 -17.27 -19.05
N LEU A 199 -32.69 -16.18 -18.73
CA LEU A 199 -32.81 -15.64 -17.38
C LEU A 199 -33.39 -16.66 -16.37
N GLU A 200 -34.07 -17.72 -16.83
CA GLU A 200 -34.70 -18.71 -15.96
C GLU A 200 -33.75 -19.81 -15.49
N ASP A 201 -32.83 -20.27 -16.31
CA ASP A 201 -31.83 -21.25 -15.89
C ASP A 201 -30.62 -20.61 -15.22
N ALA A 202 -30.25 -19.40 -15.65
CA ALA A 202 -29.37 -18.52 -14.91
C ALA A 202 -29.99 -18.15 -13.53
N SER A 203 -31.31 -18.24 -13.34
CA SER A 203 -31.97 -17.87 -12.10
C SER A 203 -31.75 -18.84 -10.95
N SER A 204 -31.47 -20.12 -11.21
CA SER A 204 -31.09 -21.07 -10.13
C SER A 204 -29.64 -20.85 -9.71
N TRP A 205 -28.78 -20.55 -10.64
CA TRP A 205 -27.40 -20.19 -10.39
C TRP A 205 -27.28 -18.78 -9.79
N ALA A 206 -27.94 -17.79 -10.39
CA ALA A 206 -28.05 -16.44 -9.86
C ALA A 206 -28.77 -16.38 -8.52
N ARG A 207 -29.71 -17.27 -8.20
CA ARG A 207 -30.31 -17.39 -6.88
C ARG A 207 -29.33 -17.96 -5.86
N ARG A 208 -28.51 -18.92 -6.21
CA ARG A 208 -27.43 -19.38 -5.32
C ARG A 208 -26.43 -18.26 -5.05
N VAL A 209 -26.12 -17.47 -6.06
CA VAL A 209 -25.25 -16.28 -5.97
C VAL A 209 -25.92 -15.13 -5.23
N ALA A 210 -27.20 -14.87 -5.46
CA ALA A 210 -27.97 -13.78 -4.86
C ALA A 210 -28.36 -14.01 -3.39
N VAL A 211 -28.47 -15.28 -2.96
CA VAL A 211 -28.62 -15.61 -1.52
C VAL A 211 -27.36 -15.28 -0.72
N ALA A 212 -26.22 -15.25 -1.39
CA ALA A 212 -24.99 -14.74 -0.86
C ALA A 212 -24.91 -13.22 -1.05
N ARG A 213 -25.86 -12.50 -0.51
CA ARG A 213 -25.83 -11.04 -0.57
C ARG A 213 -24.48 -10.52 -0.14
N PRO A 214 -23.85 -9.63 -0.95
CA PRO A 214 -22.67 -8.96 -0.51
C PRO A 214 -22.98 -8.21 0.78
N THR A 215 -22.28 -8.52 1.84
CA THR A 215 -22.18 -7.66 3.02
C THR A 215 -21.38 -6.40 2.67
N ILE A 216 -21.60 -5.83 1.48
CA ILE A 216 -20.88 -4.64 0.99
C ILE A 216 -21.17 -3.44 1.87
N THR A 217 -22.28 -3.47 2.61
CA THR A 217 -22.60 -2.41 3.55
C THR A 217 -23.41 -2.94 4.70
N GLN A 218 -22.83 -3.04 5.85
CA GLN A 218 -23.58 -3.20 7.11
C GLN A 218 -24.48 -1.99 7.43
N ASN A 219 -24.41 -0.90 6.66
CA ASN A 219 -25.06 0.37 6.94
C ASN A 219 -26.01 0.88 5.84
N GLN A 220 -26.23 0.14 4.74
CA GLN A 220 -27.28 0.54 3.79
C GLN A 220 -28.46 -0.44 3.88
N PRO A 221 -29.67 0.09 4.07
CA PRO A 221 -30.86 -0.74 3.96
C PRO A 221 -30.89 -1.38 2.58
N ASP A 222 -31.54 -2.50 2.47
CA ASP A 222 -31.79 -3.38 1.32
C ASP A 222 -32.03 -2.64 -0.03
N THR A 223 -31.06 -1.87 -0.47
CA THR A 223 -31.06 -1.16 -1.75
C THR A 223 -30.68 -2.16 -2.80
N GLY A 224 -31.68 -2.90 -3.26
CA GLY A 224 -31.64 -3.98 -4.23
C GLY A 224 -30.60 -3.88 -5.34
N TRP A 225 -29.37 -4.29 -5.07
CA TRP A 225 -28.41 -4.53 -6.14
C TRP A 225 -29.00 -5.49 -7.15
N GLN A 226 -29.05 -5.09 -8.41
CA GLN A 226 -29.46 -5.96 -9.49
C GLN A 226 -28.25 -6.73 -10.00
N VAL A 227 -28.41 -8.03 -10.11
CA VAL A 227 -27.37 -8.94 -10.59
C VAL A 227 -27.79 -9.54 -11.91
N ARG A 228 -26.90 -9.52 -12.90
CA ARG A 228 -27.05 -10.22 -14.16
C ARG A 228 -25.93 -11.22 -14.33
N THR A 229 -26.23 -12.35 -14.89
CA THR A 229 -25.29 -13.46 -15.01
C THR A 229 -25.28 -13.99 -16.42
N ALA A 230 -24.11 -14.12 -17.00
CA ALA A 230 -23.87 -14.84 -18.24
C ALA A 230 -22.93 -16.01 -17.94
N ILE A 231 -23.35 -17.22 -18.25
CA ILE A 231 -22.61 -18.45 -17.98
C ILE A 231 -22.21 -19.08 -19.31
N LEU A 232 -20.92 -19.32 -19.47
CA LEU A 232 -20.33 -20.00 -20.60
C LEU A 232 -19.80 -21.36 -20.12
N PRO A 233 -20.55 -22.48 -20.35
CA PRO A 233 -20.04 -23.79 -20.03
C PRO A 233 -19.00 -24.22 -21.09
N CYS A 234 -17.86 -24.69 -20.63
CA CYS A 234 -16.79 -25.20 -21.45
C CYS A 234 -16.44 -26.63 -21.03
N SER A 235 -16.79 -27.63 -21.80
CA SER A 235 -16.56 -29.06 -21.49
C SER A 235 -15.26 -29.55 -22.10
N LEU A 236 -14.44 -30.19 -21.29
CA LEU A 236 -13.12 -30.71 -21.63
C LEU A 236 -12.99 -32.17 -21.18
N THR A 237 -12.33 -32.96 -21.93
CA THR A 237 -11.94 -34.34 -21.53
C THR A 237 -10.45 -34.36 -21.22
N LEU A 238 -10.11 -34.67 -19.98
CA LEU A 238 -8.75 -34.94 -19.55
C LEU A 238 -8.47 -36.42 -19.69
N SER A 239 -7.55 -36.79 -20.59
CA SER A 239 -7.17 -38.19 -20.82
C SER A 239 -5.68 -38.39 -20.60
N ASN A 240 -5.33 -39.40 -19.78
CA ASN A 240 -3.95 -39.66 -19.36
C ASN A 240 -3.35 -40.88 -20.09
N GLU A 241 -3.49 -40.94 -21.42
CA GLU A 241 -2.94 -42.04 -22.19
C GLU A 241 -1.41 -42.05 -22.31
N ARG A 242 -0.75 -40.90 -22.04
CA ARG A 242 0.71 -40.73 -22.20
C ARG A 242 1.39 -40.01 -20.99
N GLY A 243 0.79 -39.97 -19.83
CA GLY A 243 1.22 -39.16 -18.67
C GLY A 243 0.14 -38.19 -18.26
N ALA A 244 0.40 -37.29 -17.30
CA ALA A 244 -0.59 -36.31 -16.84
C ALA A 244 -1.11 -35.46 -18.03
N SER A 245 -2.44 -35.46 -18.23
CA SER A 245 -3.02 -34.56 -19.23
C SER A 245 -3.32 -33.23 -18.64
N GLU A 246 -2.84 -32.20 -19.28
CA GLU A 246 -3.13 -30.80 -18.94
C GLU A 246 -3.93 -30.20 -20.10
N ARG A 247 -4.90 -29.36 -19.74
CA ARG A 247 -5.66 -28.52 -20.68
C ARG A 247 -5.60 -27.08 -20.22
N ILE A 248 -5.36 -26.16 -21.13
CA ILE A 248 -5.24 -24.73 -20.86
C ILE A 248 -6.32 -23.98 -21.63
N LEU A 249 -7.06 -23.15 -20.91
CA LEU A 249 -8.05 -22.23 -21.45
C LEU A 249 -7.61 -20.81 -21.20
N ASN A 250 -7.55 -19.99 -22.22
CA ASN A 250 -7.37 -18.57 -22.13
C ASN A 250 -8.75 -17.90 -22.07
N VAL A 251 -9.04 -17.24 -20.96
CA VAL A 251 -10.30 -16.54 -20.71
C VAL A 251 -10.01 -15.04 -20.64
N VAL A 252 -10.79 -14.24 -21.34
CA VAL A 252 -10.67 -12.78 -21.33
C VAL A 252 -12.04 -12.16 -21.05
N LEU A 253 -12.07 -11.19 -20.12
CA LEU A 253 -13.16 -10.25 -19.94
C LEU A 253 -12.70 -8.88 -20.45
N ALA A 254 -13.31 -8.40 -21.50
CA ALA A 254 -13.00 -7.10 -22.10
C ALA A 254 -14.14 -6.11 -21.91
N ARG A 255 -13.80 -4.84 -21.87
CA ARG A 255 -14.72 -3.70 -21.72
C ARG A 255 -14.52 -2.71 -22.87
N GLY A 256 -15.60 -2.08 -23.32
CA GLY A 256 -15.59 -0.97 -24.27
C GLY A 256 -16.86 -0.15 -24.16
N VAL A 257 -16.90 1.00 -24.84
CA VAL A 257 -18.09 1.88 -24.89
C VAL A 257 -19.11 1.42 -25.92
N SER A 258 -18.77 0.42 -26.72
CA SER A 258 -19.65 -0.21 -27.70
C SER A 258 -19.33 -1.70 -27.83
N ARG A 259 -20.27 -2.46 -28.43
CA ARG A 259 -20.08 -3.88 -28.72
C ARG A 259 -18.81 -4.16 -29.54
N ASP A 260 -18.64 -3.41 -30.63
CA ASP A 260 -17.51 -3.59 -31.53
C ASP A 260 -16.17 -3.30 -30.85
N GLN A 261 -16.13 -2.26 -30.02
CA GLN A 261 -14.93 -1.90 -29.25
C GLN A 261 -14.59 -2.97 -28.21
N SER A 262 -15.59 -3.45 -27.46
CA SER A 262 -15.38 -4.52 -26.47
C SER A 262 -14.92 -5.80 -27.14
N TYR A 263 -15.46 -6.10 -28.32
CA TYR A 263 -15.05 -7.24 -29.11
C TYR A 263 -13.60 -7.12 -29.56
N GLN A 264 -13.21 -5.93 -30.08
CA GLN A 264 -11.83 -5.67 -30.48
C GLN A 264 -10.87 -5.81 -29.29
N HIS A 265 -11.21 -5.22 -28.13
CA HIS A 265 -10.39 -5.36 -26.92
C HIS A 265 -10.29 -6.82 -26.46
N TRP A 266 -11.34 -7.61 -26.65
CA TRP A 266 -11.31 -9.03 -26.35
C TRP A 266 -10.37 -9.79 -27.30
N GLU A 267 -10.46 -9.54 -28.61
CA GLU A 267 -9.64 -10.17 -29.64
C GLU A 267 -8.15 -9.83 -29.42
N ASP A 268 -7.84 -8.55 -29.26
CA ASP A 268 -6.49 -8.10 -28.95
C ASP A 268 -5.99 -8.74 -27.63
N GLY A 269 -6.86 -8.80 -26.61
CA GLY A 269 -6.53 -9.38 -25.33
C GLY A 269 -6.20 -10.87 -25.40
N ILE A 270 -6.98 -11.65 -26.16
CA ILE A 270 -6.75 -13.11 -26.28
C ILE A 270 -5.47 -13.41 -27.08
N GLU A 271 -5.11 -12.53 -28.03
CA GLU A 271 -3.87 -12.67 -28.81
C GLU A 271 -2.64 -12.31 -27.99
N GLU A 272 -2.77 -11.34 -27.10
CA GLU A 272 -1.66 -10.83 -26.30
C GLU A 272 -1.46 -11.52 -24.95
N ILE A 273 -2.36 -12.40 -24.54
CA ILE A 273 -2.41 -12.96 -23.18
C ILE A 273 -1.07 -13.57 -22.71
N ALA A 274 -0.38 -14.33 -23.55
CA ALA A 274 0.90 -14.95 -23.20
C ALA A 274 2.03 -13.91 -23.06
N ARG A 275 2.02 -12.87 -23.91
CA ARG A 275 3.00 -11.77 -23.85
C ARG A 275 2.78 -10.94 -22.60
N ALA A 276 1.53 -10.63 -22.26
CA ALA A 276 1.18 -9.88 -21.07
C ALA A 276 1.56 -10.63 -19.78
N GLU A 277 1.29 -11.94 -19.71
CA GLU A 277 1.70 -12.76 -18.57
C GLU A 277 3.22 -12.70 -18.34
N SER A 278 3.99 -12.83 -19.44
CA SER A 278 5.47 -12.77 -19.37
C SER A 278 5.98 -11.38 -18.96
N ALA A 279 5.35 -10.31 -19.45
CA ALA A 279 5.71 -8.94 -19.09
C ALA A 279 5.45 -8.66 -17.61
N HIS A 280 4.31 -9.08 -17.07
CA HIS A 280 3.97 -8.96 -15.66
C HIS A 280 4.91 -9.77 -14.77
N GLN A 281 5.29 -10.96 -15.22
CA GLN A 281 6.30 -11.76 -14.50
C GLN A 281 7.64 -11.02 -14.42
N ALA A 282 8.10 -10.44 -15.52
CA ALA A 282 9.36 -9.71 -15.56
C ALA A 282 9.33 -8.47 -14.65
N ASP A 283 8.23 -7.71 -14.62
CA ASP A 283 8.04 -6.56 -13.72
C ASP A 283 8.05 -6.99 -12.24
N ASP A 284 7.36 -8.07 -11.90
CA ASP A 284 7.39 -8.64 -10.54
C ASP A 284 8.79 -9.12 -10.15
N GLU A 285 9.50 -9.82 -11.04
CA GLU A 285 10.87 -10.27 -10.80
C GLU A 285 11.83 -9.10 -10.60
N GLN A 286 11.69 -8.04 -11.39
CA GLN A 286 12.48 -6.83 -11.25
C GLN A 286 12.24 -6.18 -9.87
N PHE A 287 10.99 -5.95 -9.47
CA PHE A 287 10.68 -5.34 -8.18
C PHE A 287 11.19 -6.20 -7.01
N TRP A 288 10.85 -7.50 -6.99
CA TRP A 288 11.22 -8.39 -5.90
C TRP A 288 12.69 -8.80 -5.87
N SER A 289 13.46 -8.44 -6.89
CA SER A 289 14.92 -8.56 -6.83
C SER A 289 15.55 -7.53 -5.88
N CYS A 290 14.88 -6.41 -5.62
CA CYS A 290 15.33 -5.30 -4.77
C CYS A 290 14.50 -5.13 -3.49
N ALA A 291 13.25 -5.61 -3.48
CA ALA A 291 12.33 -5.44 -2.35
C ALA A 291 12.67 -6.37 -1.17
N PRO A 292 12.61 -5.85 0.07
CA PRO A 292 12.94 -6.62 1.26
C PRO A 292 11.97 -7.79 1.49
N GLN A 293 12.53 -8.92 1.90
CA GLN A 293 11.80 -10.13 2.27
C GLN A 293 12.23 -10.60 3.66
N LEU A 294 11.27 -11.09 4.43
CA LEU A 294 11.52 -11.64 5.74
C LEU A 294 11.81 -13.14 5.66
N SER A 295 12.85 -13.60 6.37
CA SER A 295 13.16 -15.01 6.51
C SER A 295 13.69 -15.35 7.91
N GLY A 296 13.78 -16.61 8.24
CA GLY A 296 14.12 -17.06 9.59
C GLY A 296 12.89 -17.18 10.50
N ASP A 297 13.01 -16.75 11.76
CA ASP A 297 11.98 -16.96 12.82
C ASP A 297 10.91 -15.85 12.89
N TRP A 298 10.80 -14.99 11.89
CA TRP A 298 9.68 -14.05 11.83
C TRP A 298 8.34 -14.77 11.80
N PRO A 299 7.28 -14.25 12.45
CA PRO A 299 5.94 -14.83 12.36
C PRO A 299 5.51 -14.99 10.88
N ASN A 300 4.81 -16.08 10.55
CA ASN A 300 4.36 -16.35 9.19
C ASN A 300 3.43 -15.22 8.66
N SER A 301 2.54 -14.69 9.53
CA SER A 301 1.69 -13.54 9.19
C SER A 301 2.51 -12.29 8.83
N TRP A 302 3.68 -12.08 9.44
CA TRP A 302 4.54 -10.93 9.14
C TRP A 302 5.21 -11.07 7.77
N ARG A 303 5.61 -12.28 7.37
CA ARG A 303 6.15 -12.51 6.03
C ARG A 303 5.13 -12.15 4.95
N ARG A 304 3.88 -12.61 5.12
CA ARG A 304 2.79 -12.26 4.21
C ARG A 304 2.41 -10.78 4.28
N GLY A 305 2.29 -10.25 5.50
CA GLY A 305 1.95 -8.85 5.73
C GLY A 305 2.89 -7.87 5.05
N LEU A 306 4.21 -8.12 5.11
CA LEU A 306 5.19 -7.31 4.39
C LEU A 306 4.99 -7.34 2.87
N VAL A 307 4.64 -8.50 2.31
CA VAL A 307 4.33 -8.62 0.87
C VAL A 307 3.09 -7.79 0.52
N TYR A 308 2.03 -7.89 1.32
CA TYR A 308 0.81 -7.10 1.10
C TYR A 308 1.06 -5.59 1.18
N ASP A 309 1.87 -5.15 2.15
CA ASP A 309 2.24 -3.75 2.29
C ASP A 309 3.01 -3.23 1.07
N LEU A 310 4.05 -3.95 0.65
CA LEU A 310 4.87 -3.55 -0.50
C LEU A 310 4.10 -3.61 -1.82
N GLU A 311 3.21 -4.59 -1.99
CA GLU A 311 2.33 -4.65 -3.17
C GLU A 311 1.28 -3.53 -3.13
N THR A 312 0.74 -3.17 -1.96
CA THR A 312 -0.16 -2.01 -1.82
C THR A 312 0.57 -0.72 -2.20
N LEU A 313 1.80 -0.51 -1.73
CA LEU A 313 2.61 0.64 -2.12
C LEU A 313 2.87 0.68 -3.64
N ARG A 314 3.13 -0.45 -4.28
CA ARG A 314 3.24 -0.52 -5.75
C ARG A 314 1.94 -0.12 -6.44
N MET A 315 0.79 -0.54 -5.91
CA MET A 315 -0.52 -0.27 -6.49
C MET A 315 -0.96 1.20 -6.35
N VAL A 316 -0.61 1.88 -5.26
CA VAL A 316 -0.95 3.31 -5.08
C VAL A 316 -0.05 4.24 -5.89
N MET A 317 1.14 3.79 -6.34
CA MET A 317 2.00 4.53 -7.27
C MET A 317 1.40 4.48 -8.68
N ARG A 318 0.87 5.61 -9.15
CA ARG A 318 0.12 5.74 -10.40
C ARG A 318 0.93 6.41 -11.49
N PRO A 319 0.79 6.01 -12.76
CA PRO A 319 1.34 6.77 -13.87
C PRO A 319 0.66 8.14 -13.98
N SER A 320 1.30 9.05 -14.72
CA SER A 320 0.71 10.36 -15.03
C SER A 320 -0.69 10.22 -15.62
N LYS A 321 -1.65 11.01 -15.10
CA LYS A 321 -3.05 10.96 -15.52
C LYS A 321 -3.76 12.30 -15.33
N GLY A 322 -4.59 12.67 -16.31
CA GLY A 322 -5.41 13.88 -16.26
C GLY A 322 -4.57 15.14 -16.10
N ARG A 323 -4.71 15.84 -14.98
CA ARG A 323 -3.96 17.07 -14.66
C ARG A 323 -2.66 16.79 -13.90
N ILE A 324 -2.35 15.54 -13.62
CA ILE A 324 -1.14 15.13 -12.92
C ILE A 324 -0.12 14.64 -13.96
N PRO A 325 0.93 15.41 -14.26
CA PRO A 325 1.86 15.12 -15.38
C PRO A 325 2.99 14.15 -15.00
N HIS A 326 3.07 13.72 -13.74
CA HIS A 326 4.12 12.85 -13.21
C HIS A 326 3.55 11.55 -12.66
N VAL A 327 4.42 10.56 -12.46
CA VAL A 327 4.08 9.42 -11.61
C VAL A 327 3.75 9.95 -10.21
N PHE A 328 2.62 9.55 -9.68
CA PHE A 328 2.11 10.11 -8.42
C PHE A 328 1.65 9.01 -7.46
N ASP A 329 1.66 9.34 -6.18
CA ASP A 329 0.98 8.55 -5.18
C ASP A 329 -0.52 8.88 -5.16
N GLY A 330 -1.35 7.89 -5.37
CA GLY A 330 -2.81 8.02 -5.33
C GLY A 330 -3.40 7.81 -3.93
N MET A 331 -2.56 7.61 -2.91
CA MET A 331 -2.89 7.29 -1.52
C MET A 331 -3.76 6.04 -1.32
N GLN A 332 -4.70 5.77 -2.20
CA GLN A 332 -5.64 4.65 -2.14
C GLN A 332 -6.03 4.16 -3.55
N LEU A 333 -6.49 2.90 -3.63
CA LEU A 333 -6.79 2.28 -4.92
C LEU A 333 -8.10 2.78 -5.54
N GLN A 334 -9.13 3.05 -4.70
CA GLN A 334 -10.51 3.21 -5.16
C GLN A 334 -10.85 4.64 -5.61
N ALA A 335 -10.22 5.64 -5.05
CA ALA A 335 -10.43 7.05 -5.37
C ALA A 335 -9.10 7.80 -5.26
N PRO A 336 -8.19 7.62 -6.23
CA PRO A 336 -6.86 8.22 -6.20
C PRO A 336 -6.90 9.73 -6.10
N ARG A 337 -6.04 10.30 -5.27
CA ARG A 337 -5.84 11.74 -5.11
C ARG A 337 -4.46 12.02 -4.54
N LEU A 338 -3.99 13.23 -4.81
CA LEU A 338 -2.73 13.74 -4.27
C LEU A 338 -2.97 14.32 -2.88
N VAL A 339 -2.31 13.77 -1.88
CA VAL A 339 -2.27 14.29 -0.50
C VAL A 339 -0.83 14.21 -0.01
N LEU A 340 -0.29 15.31 0.52
CA LEU A 340 1.14 15.39 0.84
C LEU A 340 1.57 14.44 1.95
N ALA A 341 0.76 14.28 3.00
CA ALA A 341 1.10 13.39 4.12
C ALA A 341 1.26 11.94 3.65
N GLU A 342 0.25 11.45 2.92
CA GLU A 342 0.25 10.10 2.37
C GLU A 342 1.41 9.92 1.40
N ALA A 343 1.57 10.83 0.43
CA ALA A 343 2.65 10.74 -0.55
C ALA A 343 4.05 10.70 0.11
N ALA A 344 4.24 11.46 1.19
CA ALA A 344 5.51 11.48 1.91
C ALA A 344 5.75 10.17 2.68
N MET A 345 4.74 9.66 3.38
CA MET A 345 4.85 8.41 4.12
C MET A 345 4.99 7.20 3.19
N ASP A 346 4.14 7.11 2.16
CA ASP A 346 4.12 6.01 1.21
C ASP A 346 5.46 5.92 0.45
N THR A 347 6.00 7.06 0.02
CA THR A 347 7.32 7.10 -0.63
C THR A 347 8.45 6.76 0.33
N LEU A 348 8.38 7.17 1.61
CA LEU A 348 9.34 6.73 2.63
C LEU A 348 9.35 5.21 2.77
N PHE A 349 8.15 4.58 2.84
CA PHE A 349 8.03 3.13 2.99
C PHE A 349 8.47 2.40 1.72
N LEU A 350 8.06 2.87 0.54
CA LEU A 350 8.47 2.34 -0.74
C LEU A 350 9.99 2.44 -0.95
N SER A 351 10.64 3.46 -0.39
CA SER A 351 12.09 3.66 -0.56
C SER A 351 12.96 2.55 0.06
N TYR A 352 12.39 1.67 0.88
CA TYR A 352 13.07 0.44 1.32
C TYR A 352 13.10 -0.65 0.23
N ALA A 353 12.30 -0.51 -0.83
CA ALA A 353 12.22 -1.46 -1.95
C ALA A 353 12.64 -0.83 -3.28
N ASN A 354 12.24 0.42 -3.52
CA ASN A 354 12.51 1.16 -4.77
C ASN A 354 12.74 2.65 -4.46
N PRO A 355 13.94 3.02 -4.02
CA PRO A 355 14.23 4.41 -3.63
C PRO A 355 14.21 5.40 -4.78
N GLU A 356 14.49 4.97 -6.02
CA GLU A 356 14.45 5.81 -7.21
C GLU A 356 13.00 6.22 -7.53
N LEU A 357 12.07 5.27 -7.56
CA LEU A 357 10.64 5.56 -7.78
C LEU A 357 10.08 6.43 -6.65
N ALA A 358 10.43 6.13 -5.40
CA ALA A 358 10.01 6.93 -4.25
C ALA A 358 10.45 8.40 -4.39
N ALA A 359 11.69 8.65 -4.79
CA ALA A 359 12.22 9.98 -5.01
C ALA A 359 11.53 10.70 -6.18
N GLU A 360 11.23 9.98 -7.27
CA GLU A 360 10.53 10.53 -8.43
C GLU A 360 9.10 10.95 -8.09
N VAL A 361 8.35 10.10 -7.40
CA VAL A 361 6.96 10.34 -7.02
C VAL A 361 6.83 11.56 -6.11
N ILE A 362 7.62 11.64 -5.05
CA ILE A 362 7.53 12.79 -4.12
C ILE A 362 7.99 14.09 -4.78
N LEU A 363 9.02 14.07 -5.61
CA LEU A 363 9.46 15.23 -6.37
C LEU A 363 8.37 15.71 -7.34
N GLY A 364 7.76 14.77 -8.07
CA GLY A 364 6.65 15.06 -8.97
C GLY A 364 5.47 15.73 -8.26
N HIS A 365 5.15 15.30 -7.05
CA HIS A 365 4.13 15.93 -6.21
C HIS A 365 4.45 17.42 -5.94
N PHE A 366 5.69 17.72 -5.51
CA PHE A 366 6.13 19.11 -5.29
C PHE A 366 6.22 19.94 -6.56
N GLU A 367 6.62 19.36 -7.69
CA GLU A 367 6.78 20.08 -8.96
C GLU A 367 5.46 20.32 -9.68
N SER A 368 4.48 19.42 -9.57
CA SER A 368 3.18 19.52 -10.23
C SER A 368 2.14 20.28 -9.43
N ALA A 369 2.41 20.60 -8.16
CA ALA A 369 1.47 21.30 -7.32
C ALA A 369 1.08 22.67 -7.89
N PRO A 370 -0.23 22.99 -8.02
CA PRO A 370 -0.67 24.27 -8.57
C PRO A 370 -0.38 25.45 -7.66
N HIS A 371 -0.21 25.20 -6.36
CA HIS A 371 0.09 26.20 -5.32
C HIS A 371 1.12 25.67 -4.33
N PRO A 372 1.92 26.55 -3.71
CA PRO A 372 2.98 26.13 -2.78
C PRO A 372 2.49 25.38 -1.54
N ASN A 373 1.22 25.49 -1.13
CA ASN A 373 0.65 24.72 -0.04
C ASN A 373 0.32 23.26 -0.38
N LEU A 374 0.61 22.83 -1.60
CA LEU A 374 0.37 21.47 -2.10
C LEU A 374 -1.07 21.00 -1.80
N PRO A 375 -2.08 21.65 -2.40
CA PRO A 375 -3.48 21.35 -2.11
C PRO A 375 -3.83 19.92 -2.46
N CYS A 376 -4.69 19.31 -1.66
CA CYS A 376 -5.25 18.01 -1.96
C CYS A 376 -6.08 18.08 -3.25
N MET A 377 -5.68 17.27 -4.26
CA MET A 377 -6.22 17.36 -5.62
C MET A 377 -6.55 15.97 -6.18
N ARG A 378 -7.62 15.89 -6.96
CA ARG A 378 -7.98 14.73 -7.76
C ARG A 378 -7.30 14.73 -9.12
N GLU A 379 -7.36 13.63 -9.85
CA GLU A 379 -6.79 13.45 -11.19
C GLU A 379 -7.34 14.45 -12.22
N ASP A 380 -8.57 14.93 -12.06
CA ASP A 380 -9.21 15.96 -12.93
C ASP A 380 -8.78 17.40 -12.61
N GLY A 381 -7.97 17.58 -11.54
CA GLY A 381 -7.52 18.87 -11.05
C GLY A 381 -8.48 19.53 -10.06
N SER A 382 -9.60 18.90 -9.70
CA SER A 382 -10.49 19.43 -8.67
C SER A 382 -9.89 19.27 -7.27
N TYR A 383 -10.09 20.30 -6.44
CA TYR A 383 -9.62 20.26 -5.06
C TYR A 383 -10.54 19.39 -4.19
N ASN A 384 -9.91 18.70 -3.26
CA ASN A 384 -10.59 17.76 -2.38
C ASN A 384 -10.85 18.30 -0.98
N MET A 385 -9.98 19.18 -0.50
CA MET A 385 -10.08 19.81 0.81
C MET A 385 -10.29 21.31 0.63
N VAL A 386 -11.50 21.77 0.89
CA VAL A 386 -11.89 23.18 0.85
C VAL A 386 -12.57 23.52 2.15
N ALA A 387 -12.03 24.47 2.91
CA ALA A 387 -12.60 24.93 4.17
C ALA A 387 -13.98 25.56 4.00
N ASP A 388 -14.76 25.67 5.06
CA ASP A 388 -16.13 26.19 5.02
C ASP A 388 -16.20 27.67 4.56
N ASP A 389 -15.09 28.42 4.63
CA ASP A 389 -14.92 29.78 4.10
C ASP A 389 -14.41 29.83 2.65
N GLY A 390 -14.22 28.67 2.00
CA GLY A 390 -13.76 28.55 0.62
C GLY A 390 -12.24 28.51 0.43
N GLN A 391 -11.43 28.54 1.50
CA GLN A 391 -9.98 28.39 1.39
C GLN A 391 -9.62 26.98 0.90
N VAL A 392 -8.73 26.90 -0.09
CA VAL A 392 -8.18 25.64 -0.57
C VAL A 392 -7.07 25.19 0.36
N CYS A 393 -7.26 24.04 0.97
CA CYS A 393 -6.37 23.49 1.99
C CYS A 393 -5.38 22.47 1.40
N GLY A 394 -4.17 22.46 1.94
CA GLY A 394 -3.17 21.41 1.78
C GLY A 394 -2.94 20.71 3.11
N THR A 395 -2.03 19.77 3.15
CA THR A 395 -1.62 19.11 4.39
C THR A 395 -0.61 19.98 5.14
N ALA A 396 -0.79 20.15 6.44
CA ALA A 396 0.17 20.86 7.26
C ALA A 396 1.44 20.04 7.57
N PRO A 397 2.56 20.69 7.92
CA PRO A 397 3.86 20.02 8.08
C PRO A 397 3.91 18.92 9.16
N GLU A 398 3.00 18.93 10.13
CA GLU A 398 2.99 17.96 11.23
C GLU A 398 2.28 16.66 10.87
N TRP A 399 1.39 16.66 9.87
CA TRP A 399 0.67 15.44 9.49
C TRP A 399 1.49 14.62 8.49
N GLY A 400 1.96 13.45 8.94
CA GLY A 400 2.87 12.63 8.16
C GLY A 400 4.31 13.16 8.06
N PHE A 401 4.61 14.32 8.63
CA PHE A 401 5.96 14.93 8.68
C PHE A 401 6.69 14.88 7.33
N PRO A 402 6.17 15.49 6.27
CA PRO A 402 6.64 15.28 4.91
C PRO A 402 8.12 15.63 4.70
N LEU A 403 8.64 16.71 5.31
CA LEU A 403 10.06 17.04 5.18
C LEU A 403 10.96 16.02 5.88
N TRP A 404 10.52 15.48 7.02
CA TRP A 404 11.24 14.41 7.71
C TRP A 404 11.29 13.14 6.87
N CYS A 405 10.18 12.74 6.24
CA CYS A 405 10.14 11.61 5.32
C CYS A 405 11.10 11.81 4.13
N CYS A 406 11.05 13.00 3.51
CA CYS A 406 11.97 13.36 2.42
C CYS A 406 13.44 13.33 2.87
N ASP A 407 13.76 13.81 4.08
CA ASP A 407 15.13 13.80 4.60
C ASP A 407 15.70 12.38 4.74
N HIS A 408 14.87 11.41 5.15
CA HIS A 408 15.27 10.01 5.20
C HIS A 408 15.56 9.44 3.80
N ILE A 409 14.76 9.79 2.78
CA ILE A 409 15.00 9.39 1.39
C ILE A 409 16.32 10.03 0.88
N VAL A 410 16.54 11.34 1.17
CA VAL A 410 17.81 12.02 0.83
C VAL A 410 19.02 11.29 1.42
N ARG A 411 18.99 11.03 2.73
CA ARG A 411 20.09 10.38 3.44
C ARG A 411 20.36 8.96 2.94
N ARG A 412 19.29 8.19 2.65
CA ARG A 412 19.40 6.81 2.15
C ARG A 412 19.95 6.74 0.73
N THR A 413 19.54 7.67 -0.13
CA THR A 413 19.92 7.66 -1.55
C THR A 413 21.20 8.41 -1.83
N GLY A 414 21.52 9.46 -1.06
CA GLY A 414 22.61 10.39 -1.33
C GLY A 414 22.45 11.17 -2.65
N ASN A 415 21.24 11.24 -3.20
CA ASN A 415 20.98 11.84 -4.51
C ASN A 415 20.87 13.38 -4.42
N LEU A 416 22.01 14.06 -4.51
CA LEU A 416 22.06 15.53 -4.45
C LEU A 416 21.44 16.22 -5.68
N HIS A 417 21.37 15.54 -6.83
CA HIS A 417 20.67 16.09 -7.99
C HIS A 417 19.18 16.17 -7.73
N TRP A 418 18.59 15.14 -7.13
CA TRP A 418 17.19 15.15 -6.69
C TRP A 418 16.97 16.21 -5.62
N LEU A 419 17.85 16.32 -4.63
CA LEU A 419 17.76 17.31 -3.57
C LEU A 419 17.79 18.76 -4.11
N ARG A 420 18.57 19.06 -5.13
CA ARG A 420 18.58 20.39 -5.77
C ARG A 420 17.25 20.79 -6.37
N ARG A 421 16.50 19.84 -6.89
CA ARG A 421 15.16 20.07 -7.43
C ARG A 421 14.13 20.21 -6.32
N LEU A 422 14.19 19.36 -5.30
CA LEU A 422 13.23 19.32 -4.20
C LEU A 422 13.37 20.53 -3.25
N CYS A 423 14.60 20.87 -2.85
CA CYS A 423 14.85 21.86 -1.79
C CYS A 423 14.14 23.21 -2.01
N PRO A 424 14.20 23.87 -3.18
CA PRO A 424 13.50 25.14 -3.41
C PRO A 424 11.98 25.00 -3.35
N LYS A 425 11.41 23.85 -3.72
CA LYS A 425 9.97 23.59 -3.67
C LYS A 425 9.51 23.35 -2.22
N ALA A 426 10.25 22.57 -1.46
CA ALA A 426 10.02 22.36 -0.03
C ALA A 426 10.16 23.68 0.76
N ALA A 427 11.13 24.53 0.40
CA ALA A 427 11.28 25.87 0.97
C ALA A 427 10.06 26.76 0.64
N ALA A 428 9.56 26.73 -0.59
CA ALA A 428 8.35 27.46 -0.98
C ALA A 428 7.12 26.99 -0.18
N TYR A 429 7.01 25.69 0.07
CA TYR A 429 5.94 25.13 0.89
C TYR A 429 5.97 25.66 2.33
N LEU A 430 7.10 25.61 3.04
CA LEU A 430 7.18 26.13 4.41
C LEU A 430 7.05 27.66 4.48
N ARG A 431 7.57 28.41 3.46
CA ARG A 431 7.35 29.87 3.37
C ARG A 431 5.86 30.19 3.24
N TRP A 432 5.12 29.44 2.43
CA TRP A 432 3.68 29.64 2.31
C TRP A 432 2.97 29.53 3.67
N TRP A 433 3.34 28.53 4.51
CA TRP A 433 2.79 28.41 5.87
C TRP A 433 3.14 29.61 6.74
N LEU A 434 4.37 30.11 6.68
CA LEU A 434 4.80 31.29 7.40
C LEU A 434 4.07 32.58 6.97
N ASP A 435 3.73 32.68 5.69
CA ASP A 435 3.11 33.87 5.11
C ASP A 435 1.58 33.88 5.24
N HIS A 436 0.93 32.70 5.26
CA HIS A 436 -0.52 32.58 5.17
C HIS A 436 -1.20 31.94 6.40
N ARG A 437 -0.45 31.36 7.31
CA ARG A 437 -0.97 30.64 8.48
C ARG A 437 -0.41 31.18 9.82
N ARG A 438 0.15 32.37 9.84
CA ARG A 438 0.48 33.08 11.07
C ARG A 438 -0.69 33.93 11.55
N ASP A 439 -1.01 33.82 12.85
CA ASP A 439 -1.90 34.79 13.49
C ASP A 439 -1.22 36.14 13.75
N ALA A 440 -1.97 37.10 14.30
CA ALA A 440 -1.46 38.45 14.56
C ALA A 440 -0.26 38.50 15.56
N GLU A 441 -0.07 37.46 16.36
CA GLU A 441 1.03 37.31 17.30
C GLU A 441 2.18 36.44 16.75
N GLY A 442 2.06 36.01 15.48
CA GLY A 442 3.09 35.26 14.77
C GLY A 442 3.10 33.76 15.05
N TRP A 443 2.06 33.19 15.67
CA TRP A 443 1.88 31.75 15.86
C TRP A 443 1.26 31.11 14.61
N LEU A 444 1.64 29.88 14.32
CA LEU A 444 0.98 29.13 13.26
C LEU A 444 -0.35 28.54 13.72
N VAL A 445 -1.33 28.57 12.83
CA VAL A 445 -2.68 28.06 13.03
C VAL A 445 -3.12 27.30 11.77
N TYR A 446 -4.11 26.39 11.89
CA TYR A 446 -4.77 25.79 10.75
C TYR A 446 -5.92 26.66 10.26
N ALA A 447 -6.23 26.65 8.96
CA ALA A 447 -7.49 27.24 8.49
C ALA A 447 -8.68 26.40 8.96
N CYS A 448 -8.60 25.08 8.74
CA CYS A 448 -9.61 24.12 9.16
C CYS A 448 -8.95 22.83 9.61
N SER A 449 -9.73 21.90 10.17
CA SER A 449 -9.18 20.65 10.72
C SER A 449 -8.65 19.70 9.64
N TRP A 450 -9.10 19.78 8.38
CA TRP A 450 -8.48 19.00 7.29
C TRP A 450 -6.99 19.31 7.11
N GLU A 451 -6.54 20.54 7.35
CA GLU A 451 -5.11 20.85 7.25
C GLU A 451 -4.27 20.08 8.26
N SER A 452 -4.83 19.79 9.44
CA SER A 452 -4.16 18.99 10.48
C SER A 452 -4.17 17.49 10.21
N GLY A 453 -4.98 17.01 9.25
CA GLY A 453 -5.26 15.58 9.05
C GLY A 453 -6.11 14.92 10.13
N GLN A 454 -6.37 15.60 11.25
CA GLN A 454 -7.25 15.15 12.33
C GLN A 454 -8.66 15.72 12.17
N ASP A 455 -9.34 15.34 11.10
CA ASP A 455 -10.52 15.95 10.49
C ASP A 455 -11.65 16.35 11.47
N VAL A 456 -11.89 15.54 12.48
CA VAL A 456 -12.98 15.73 13.45
C VAL A 456 -12.49 15.55 14.90
N SER A 457 -11.22 15.83 15.16
CA SER A 457 -10.64 15.70 16.49
C SER A 457 -11.29 16.65 17.49
N SER A 458 -11.65 16.14 18.66
CA SER A 458 -12.14 16.95 19.79
C SER A 458 -11.10 17.97 20.32
N ARG A 459 -9.85 17.79 19.94
CA ARG A 459 -8.72 18.68 20.23
C ARG A 459 -8.97 20.11 19.76
N PHE A 460 -9.68 20.28 18.66
CA PHE A 460 -9.98 21.59 18.05
C PHE A 460 -11.39 22.11 18.39
N GLY A 461 -12.04 21.53 19.38
CA GLY A 461 -13.40 21.89 19.79
C GLY A 461 -14.49 21.13 19.06
N PRO A 462 -15.74 21.51 19.21
CA PRO A 462 -16.88 20.86 18.56
C PRO A 462 -16.88 21.18 17.08
N GLN A 463 -16.60 20.19 16.24
CA GLN A 463 -16.57 20.32 14.79
C GLN A 463 -17.74 19.60 14.13
N GLN A 464 -18.27 20.18 13.06
CA GLN A 464 -19.35 19.58 12.26
C GLN A 464 -18.78 18.80 11.06
N THR A 465 -17.71 19.29 10.47
CA THR A 465 -17.01 18.71 9.31
C THR A 465 -15.51 18.99 9.42
N GLY A 466 -14.69 18.30 8.63
CA GLY A 466 -13.26 18.61 8.50
C GLY A 466 -12.97 20.01 7.92
N GLY A 467 -13.94 20.63 7.23
CA GLY A 467 -13.84 22.00 6.73
C GLY A 467 -14.09 23.09 7.78
N THR A 468 -14.54 22.74 8.98
CA THR A 468 -14.87 23.70 10.04
C THR A 468 -13.63 24.53 10.42
N ILE A 469 -13.82 25.87 10.46
CA ILE A 469 -12.74 26.83 10.71
C ILE A 469 -12.26 26.73 12.16
N ILE A 470 -10.94 26.57 12.34
CA ILE A 470 -10.30 26.40 13.66
C ILE A 470 -9.11 27.34 13.88
N GLN A 471 -9.06 28.47 13.21
CA GLN A 471 -7.94 29.43 13.26
C GLN A 471 -7.70 30.02 14.65
N HIS A 472 -8.60 29.84 15.61
CA HIS A 472 -8.45 30.28 16.99
C HIS A 472 -7.55 29.35 17.82
N VAL A 473 -7.27 28.15 17.35
CA VAL A 473 -6.39 27.20 18.06
C VAL A 473 -4.96 27.33 17.55
N ARG A 474 -4.01 27.50 18.47
CA ARG A 474 -2.56 27.40 18.23
C ARG A 474 -2.11 25.99 18.59
N PRO A 475 -1.89 25.12 17.63
CA PRO A 475 -1.53 23.73 17.92
C PRO A 475 -0.02 23.59 18.14
N VAL A 476 0.37 22.83 19.15
CA VAL A 476 1.80 22.69 19.52
C VAL A 476 2.59 21.85 18.53
N ASP A 477 1.97 20.84 17.93
CA ASP A 477 2.57 19.98 16.93
C ASP A 477 2.94 20.75 15.66
N LEU A 478 2.10 21.70 15.23
CA LEU A 478 2.39 22.55 14.07
C LEU A 478 3.61 23.45 14.34
N GLN A 479 3.76 24.01 15.56
CA GLN A 479 4.95 24.79 15.89
C GLN A 479 6.20 23.90 15.87
N ALA A 480 6.14 22.72 16.48
CA ALA A 480 7.25 21.78 16.55
C ALA A 480 7.66 21.24 15.16
N SER A 481 6.69 20.95 14.30
CA SER A 481 6.97 20.47 12.94
C SER A 481 7.55 21.57 12.04
N MET A 482 7.17 22.83 12.25
CA MET A 482 7.81 23.96 11.58
C MET A 482 9.27 24.11 12.02
N ALA A 483 9.57 23.95 13.30
CA ALA A 483 10.95 23.95 13.80
C ALA A 483 11.78 22.83 13.12
N GLN A 484 11.25 21.61 13.07
CA GLN A 484 11.90 20.46 12.44
C GLN A 484 12.10 20.69 10.94
N GLY A 485 11.05 21.08 10.21
CA GLY A 485 11.10 21.31 8.77
C GLY A 485 12.10 22.40 8.38
N ALA A 486 12.14 23.49 9.15
CA ALA A 486 13.10 24.58 8.97
C ALA A 486 14.55 24.11 9.22
N ALA A 487 14.80 23.31 10.26
CA ALA A 487 16.11 22.73 10.55
C ALA A 487 16.57 21.77 9.43
N ILE A 488 15.63 21.01 8.86
CA ILE A 488 15.90 20.16 7.69
C ILE A 488 16.31 20.99 6.47
N LEU A 489 15.56 22.05 6.15
CA LEU A 489 15.87 22.95 5.03
C LEU A 489 17.22 23.68 5.25
N ALA A 490 17.54 24.10 6.47
CA ALA A 490 18.84 24.67 6.80
C ALA A 490 19.99 23.70 6.49
N ARG A 491 19.83 22.44 6.88
CA ARG A 491 20.82 21.38 6.60
C ARG A 491 20.92 21.07 5.09
N TRP A 492 19.80 20.99 4.36
CA TRP A 492 19.80 20.76 2.91
C TRP A 492 20.47 21.91 2.16
N ALA A 493 20.19 23.15 2.54
CA ALA A 493 20.83 24.32 1.96
C ALA A 493 22.35 24.33 2.21
N ALA A 494 22.77 24.01 3.46
CA ALA A 494 24.20 23.90 3.78
C ALA A 494 24.92 22.81 2.95
N LEU A 495 24.26 21.64 2.77
CA LEU A 495 24.78 20.54 1.97
C LEU A 495 24.95 20.94 0.49
N LEU A 496 23.93 21.59 -0.09
CA LEU A 496 23.96 22.06 -1.47
C LEU A 496 24.96 23.21 -1.70
N GLY A 497 25.14 24.09 -0.71
CA GLY A 497 26.12 25.17 -0.73
C GLY A 497 27.57 24.68 -0.73
N GLY A 498 27.88 23.63 0.03
CA GLY A 498 29.19 22.97 0.05
C GLY A 498 29.59 22.39 -1.34
N GLU A 499 28.62 21.83 -2.08
CA GLU A 499 28.85 21.29 -3.43
C GLU A 499 28.95 22.38 -4.51
N GLN A 500 28.24 23.50 -4.34
CA GLN A 500 28.26 24.61 -5.31
C GLN A 500 29.64 25.30 -5.36
N ALA A 501 30.35 25.31 -4.25
CA ALA A 501 31.73 25.83 -4.17
C ALA A 501 32.72 25.07 -5.09
N THR A 502 32.34 23.89 -5.58
CA THR A 502 33.19 23.04 -6.45
C THR A 502 32.82 23.10 -7.95
N ARG A 503 31.74 23.82 -8.33
CA ARG A 503 31.26 23.92 -9.72
C ARG A 503 31.10 25.37 -10.16
N THR A 504 31.58 25.69 -11.36
CA THR A 504 31.42 26.98 -12.05
C THR A 504 30.01 27.19 -12.59
N ALA A 505 29.42 28.35 -12.31
CA ALA A 505 28.04 28.78 -12.48
C ALA A 505 27.52 28.89 -13.92
N ILE A 506 26.23 28.59 -14.15
CA ILE A 506 25.40 29.16 -15.25
C ILE A 506 23.91 29.17 -14.83
N GLU A 507 23.53 29.72 -13.69
CA GLU A 507 22.15 30.16 -13.41
C GLU A 507 22.20 31.11 -12.22
N THR A 508 21.21 31.99 -12.04
CA THR A 508 21.15 32.92 -10.89
C THR A 508 21.36 32.12 -9.60
N PRO A 509 22.52 32.29 -8.94
CA PRO A 509 22.86 31.40 -7.85
C PRO A 509 21.97 31.70 -6.65
N ILE A 510 21.21 30.67 -6.21
CA ILE A 510 20.61 30.70 -4.89
C ILE A 510 21.78 30.83 -3.89
N ASP A 511 21.75 31.84 -3.03
CA ASP A 511 22.70 31.94 -1.92
C ASP A 511 22.31 30.90 -0.83
N PHE A 512 22.78 29.68 -1.00
CA PHE A 512 22.48 28.60 -0.07
C PHE A 512 23.00 28.84 1.33
N ALA A 513 24.03 29.67 1.51
CA ALA A 513 24.53 30.02 2.84
C ALA A 513 23.55 30.95 3.56
N ALA A 514 23.01 31.95 2.85
CA ALA A 514 21.99 32.84 3.38
C ALA A 514 20.69 32.05 3.65
N GLU A 515 20.28 31.14 2.77
CA GLU A 515 19.13 30.26 2.97
C GLU A 515 19.29 29.39 4.21
N ALA A 516 20.46 28.75 4.38
CA ALA A 516 20.73 27.92 5.56
C ALA A 516 20.63 28.72 6.86
N ALA A 517 21.22 29.92 6.89
CA ALA A 517 21.18 30.81 8.06
C ALA A 517 19.75 31.27 8.38
N TRP A 518 18.96 31.63 7.34
CA TRP A 518 17.59 32.06 7.53
C TRP A 518 16.69 30.93 8.05
N TRP A 519 16.79 29.75 7.49
CA TRP A 519 16.02 28.60 7.91
C TRP A 519 16.39 28.16 9.33
N GLN A 520 17.68 28.31 9.73
CA GLN A 520 18.09 28.06 11.11
C GLN A 520 17.43 29.03 12.07
N GLN A 521 17.33 30.32 11.72
CA GLN A 521 16.62 31.31 12.55
C GLN A 521 15.14 30.96 12.72
N ILE A 522 14.47 30.49 11.67
CA ILE A 522 13.08 30.01 11.75
C ILE A 522 12.97 28.79 12.67
N ALA A 523 13.89 27.83 12.54
CA ALA A 523 13.92 26.66 13.41
C ALA A 523 14.06 27.05 14.90
N ASP A 524 14.95 27.99 15.21
CA ASP A 524 15.17 28.50 16.57
C ASP A 524 13.92 29.24 17.09
N GLU A 525 13.28 30.11 16.27
CA GLU A 525 12.03 30.81 16.60
C GLU A 525 10.95 29.81 17.03
N PHE A 526 10.69 28.79 16.20
CA PHE A 526 9.61 27.85 16.46
C PHE A 526 9.95 26.84 17.57
N THR A 527 11.22 26.56 17.81
CA THR A 527 11.66 25.80 18.99
C THR A 527 11.33 26.57 20.28
N VAL A 528 11.62 27.88 20.31
CA VAL A 528 11.24 28.72 21.47
C VAL A 528 9.72 28.77 21.64
N LYS A 529 8.96 28.97 20.57
CA LYS A 529 7.49 28.94 20.62
C LYS A 529 6.97 27.62 21.19
N THR A 530 7.52 26.49 20.73
CA THR A 530 7.16 25.16 21.24
C THR A 530 7.40 25.06 22.76
N HIS A 531 8.54 25.55 23.25
CA HIS A 531 8.84 25.56 24.70
C HIS A 531 7.84 26.40 25.50
N LEU A 532 7.35 27.51 24.94
CA LEU A 532 6.35 28.37 25.62
C LEU A 532 4.99 27.65 25.76
N MET A 533 4.74 26.60 25.00
CA MET A 533 3.50 25.80 25.08
C MET A 533 3.57 24.64 26.09
N TRP A 534 4.64 24.59 26.88
CA TRP A 534 4.76 23.67 28.03
C TRP A 534 4.02 24.19 29.25
N GLN A 535 2.97 23.47 29.68
CA GLN A 535 2.11 23.83 30.81
C GLN A 535 1.80 22.59 31.67
N ASP A 536 2.01 22.69 32.97
CA ASP A 536 1.64 21.66 33.96
C ASP A 536 2.14 20.23 33.60
N GLY A 537 3.40 20.13 33.17
CA GLY A 537 4.01 18.83 32.84
C GLY A 537 3.64 18.24 31.49
N TRP A 538 2.99 19.01 30.60
CA TRP A 538 2.55 18.55 29.29
C TRP A 538 2.66 19.68 28.25
N PHE A 539 2.91 19.34 26.97
CA PHE A 539 2.72 20.28 25.87
C PHE A 539 1.22 20.44 25.59
N ARG A 540 0.76 21.67 25.41
CA ARG A 540 -0.67 21.97 25.25
C ARG A 540 -0.92 22.92 24.09
N ASP A 541 -2.07 22.75 23.45
CA ASP A 541 -2.60 23.74 22.52
C ASP A 541 -3.16 24.94 23.30
N TYR A 542 -3.15 26.10 22.65
CA TYR A 542 -3.70 27.33 23.21
C TYR A 542 -4.89 27.82 22.36
N ASP A 543 -6.03 28.00 23.00
CA ASP A 543 -7.19 28.65 22.41
C ASP A 543 -7.08 30.17 22.59
N SER A 544 -6.81 30.86 21.48
CA SER A 544 -6.62 32.34 21.49
C SER A 544 -7.94 33.10 21.64
N ALA A 545 -9.09 32.51 21.29
CA ALA A 545 -10.40 33.10 21.49
C ALA A 545 -10.87 32.99 22.95
N ALA A 546 -10.72 31.82 23.54
CA ALA A 546 -11.02 31.59 24.97
C ALA A 546 -9.92 32.13 25.88
N ARG A 547 -8.70 32.34 25.37
CA ARG A 547 -7.49 32.71 26.10
C ARG A 547 -7.10 31.72 27.18
N GLU A 548 -7.18 30.42 26.83
CA GLU A 548 -6.87 29.36 27.79
C GLU A 548 -6.08 28.20 27.11
N TRP A 549 -5.36 27.46 27.94
CA TRP A 549 -4.66 26.26 27.55
C TRP A 549 -5.63 25.07 27.47
N SER A 550 -5.51 24.27 26.44
CA SER A 550 -6.31 23.05 26.31
C SER A 550 -6.05 22.12 27.51
N SER A 551 -7.11 21.57 28.07
CA SER A 551 -7.02 20.52 29.10
C SER A 551 -6.84 19.11 28.49
N GLN A 552 -7.00 18.97 27.18
CA GLN A 552 -6.90 17.69 26.48
C GLN A 552 -5.44 17.23 26.39
N GLN A 553 -5.24 15.92 26.38
CA GLN A 553 -3.96 15.27 26.11
C GLN A 553 -4.13 14.39 24.87
N ASP A 554 -3.40 14.72 23.81
CA ASP A 554 -3.40 14.02 22.54
C ASP A 554 -2.01 13.43 22.26
N THR A 555 -1.95 12.33 21.49
CA THR A 555 -0.67 11.73 21.08
C THR A 555 0.16 12.70 20.24
N MET A 556 -0.48 13.57 19.43
CA MET A 556 0.21 14.59 18.64
C MET A 556 0.88 15.66 19.52
N HIS A 557 0.50 15.83 20.79
CA HIS A 557 1.25 16.66 21.75
C HIS A 557 2.65 16.10 22.09
N LEU A 558 2.98 14.89 21.64
CA LEU A 558 4.33 14.31 21.68
C LEU A 558 5.18 14.72 20.45
N ALA A 559 4.61 15.40 19.48
CA ALA A 559 5.33 15.89 18.30
C ALA A 559 6.56 16.76 18.67
N PRO A 560 6.54 17.61 19.72
CA PRO A 560 7.76 18.30 20.14
C PRO A 560 8.94 17.39 20.45
N VAL A 561 8.69 16.21 21.02
CA VAL A 561 9.74 15.21 21.26
C VAL A 561 10.19 14.57 19.96
N PHE A 562 9.24 14.12 19.11
CA PHE A 562 9.52 13.55 17.79
C PHE A 562 10.32 14.51 16.90
N CYS A 563 9.95 15.80 16.89
CA CYS A 563 10.58 16.84 16.08
C CYS A 563 11.94 17.32 16.61
N GLY A 564 12.35 16.90 17.82
CA GLY A 564 13.57 17.38 18.46
C GLY A 564 13.44 18.83 18.99
N ALA A 565 12.23 19.35 19.10
CA ALA A 565 11.95 20.69 19.64
C ALA A 565 11.72 20.71 21.15
N ALA A 566 11.63 19.55 21.81
CA ALA A 566 11.51 19.43 23.26
C ALA A 566 12.89 19.47 23.94
N GLY A 567 13.02 20.24 25.04
CA GLY A 567 14.20 20.18 25.88
C GLY A 567 14.25 18.92 26.74
N TRP A 568 15.45 18.52 27.20
CA TRP A 568 15.65 17.30 27.99
C TRP A 568 14.74 17.24 29.25
N GLY A 569 14.54 18.34 29.95
CA GLY A 569 13.64 18.39 31.11
C GLY A 569 12.17 18.09 30.77
N HIS A 570 11.72 18.43 29.57
CA HIS A 570 10.38 18.08 29.07
C HIS A 570 10.31 16.59 28.79
N ILE A 571 11.33 16.04 28.12
CA ILE A 571 11.42 14.62 27.75
C ILE A 571 11.35 13.73 28.99
N GLU A 572 12.12 14.04 30.04
CA GLU A 572 12.11 13.26 31.29
C GLU A 572 10.72 13.18 31.94
N GLN A 573 9.96 14.29 31.90
CA GLN A 573 8.60 14.32 32.45
C GLN A 573 7.60 13.56 31.55
N LEU A 574 7.84 13.51 30.23
CA LEU A 574 6.96 12.84 29.26
C LEU A 574 7.21 11.32 29.13
N ARG A 575 8.36 10.80 29.58
CA ARG A 575 8.71 9.37 29.47
C ARG A 575 7.60 8.40 29.91
N PRO A 576 6.91 8.60 31.07
CA PRO A 576 5.82 7.72 31.48
C PRO A 576 4.64 7.70 30.48
N HIS A 577 4.38 8.84 29.84
CA HIS A 577 3.28 9.01 28.88
C HIS A 577 3.62 8.44 27.51
N VAL A 578 4.90 8.38 27.14
CA VAL A 578 5.36 7.72 25.93
C VAL A 578 5.23 6.21 26.05
N SER A 579 5.61 5.63 27.19
CA SER A 579 5.46 4.18 27.44
C SER A 579 3.99 3.75 27.59
N GLN A 580 3.16 4.62 28.15
CA GLN A 580 1.74 4.39 28.38
C GLN A 580 0.94 5.62 27.89
N PRO A 581 0.77 5.74 26.55
CA PRO A 581 0.14 6.92 25.98
C PRO A 581 -1.30 7.09 26.48
N PRO A 582 -1.73 8.35 26.74
CA PRO A 582 -3.08 8.65 27.22
C PRO A 582 -4.12 8.27 26.16
N LEU A 583 -5.21 7.64 26.60
CA LEU A 583 -6.33 7.21 25.72
C LEU A 583 -7.41 8.31 25.55
N HIS A 584 -7.11 9.57 25.88
CA HIS A 584 -8.14 10.58 26.17
C HIS A 584 -8.47 11.54 25.02
N SER A 585 -7.79 11.47 23.91
CA SER A 585 -8.15 12.25 22.73
C SER A 585 -8.95 11.43 21.74
N GLY A 586 -9.63 12.07 20.82
CA GLY A 586 -10.52 11.42 19.86
C GLY A 586 -9.87 10.34 18.98
N TRP A 587 -8.54 10.19 19.02
CA TRP A 587 -7.76 9.25 18.24
C TRP A 587 -6.94 8.32 19.13
N ALA A 588 -7.20 7.04 19.03
CA ALA A 588 -6.45 6.05 19.80
C ALA A 588 -4.96 6.03 19.40
N PRO A 589 -4.01 5.88 20.35
CA PRO A 589 -2.57 6.05 20.09
C PRO A 589 -1.98 5.15 19.01
N LEU A 590 -2.50 3.94 18.81
CA LEU A 590 -2.03 2.99 17.79
C LEU A 590 -3.03 2.83 16.63
N SER A 591 -3.86 3.84 16.36
CA SER A 591 -4.91 3.77 15.34
C SER A 591 -4.41 4.28 14.00
N TRP A 592 -4.14 5.57 13.89
CA TRP A 592 -3.78 6.21 12.63
C TRP A 592 -2.27 6.24 12.40
N PRO A 593 -1.78 5.85 11.22
CA PRO A 593 -0.35 5.79 10.92
C PRO A 593 0.46 7.06 11.26
N PRO A 594 0.03 8.30 10.94
CA PRO A 594 0.77 9.49 11.37
C PRO A 594 0.87 9.64 12.89
N VAL A 595 -0.19 9.29 13.63
CA VAL A 595 -0.18 9.31 15.11
C VAL A 595 0.77 8.25 15.66
N VAL A 596 0.76 7.05 15.06
CA VAL A 596 1.68 5.95 15.44
C VAL A 596 3.13 6.34 15.17
N MET A 597 3.40 6.95 14.01
CA MET A 597 4.74 7.43 13.66
C MET A 597 5.23 8.46 14.66
N THR A 598 4.37 9.40 15.07
CA THR A 598 4.67 10.39 16.10
C THR A 598 5.01 9.72 17.43
N LEU A 599 4.19 8.77 17.89
CA LEU A 599 4.37 8.10 19.18
C LEU A 599 5.66 7.26 19.21
N VAL A 600 5.85 6.39 18.22
CA VAL A 600 7.04 5.51 18.14
C VAL A 600 8.31 6.34 17.96
N GLY A 601 8.24 7.39 17.12
CA GLY A 601 9.35 8.30 16.91
C GLY A 601 9.69 9.13 18.15
N ALA A 602 8.69 9.58 18.91
CA ALA A 602 8.89 10.27 20.19
C ALA A 602 9.56 9.34 21.23
N ALA A 603 9.16 8.07 21.29
CA ALA A 603 9.81 7.09 22.17
C ALA A 603 11.30 6.93 21.81
N ALA A 604 11.61 6.81 20.53
CA ALA A 604 13.00 6.71 20.05
C ALA A 604 13.80 7.99 20.33
N ALA A 605 13.23 9.17 20.07
CA ALA A 605 13.85 10.48 20.35
C ALA A 605 14.05 10.74 21.85
N ALA A 606 13.20 10.16 22.71
CA ALA A 606 13.35 10.18 24.16
C ALA A 606 14.42 9.20 24.68
N ASN A 607 15.19 8.58 23.80
CA ASN A 607 16.18 7.54 24.13
C ASN A 607 15.55 6.33 24.87
N MET A 608 14.39 5.86 24.35
CA MET A 608 13.63 4.71 24.84
C MET A 608 13.47 3.66 23.73
N PRO A 609 14.56 3.07 23.22
CA PRO A 609 14.50 2.21 22.03
C PRO A 609 13.68 0.93 22.25
N LEU A 610 13.63 0.41 23.49
CA LEU A 610 12.86 -0.78 23.79
C LEU A 610 11.36 -0.51 23.85
N ASP A 611 10.94 0.66 24.35
CA ASP A 611 9.54 1.10 24.33
C ASP A 611 9.10 1.38 22.89
N ALA A 612 9.95 2.06 22.10
CA ALA A 612 9.68 2.27 20.68
C ALA A 612 9.49 0.95 19.93
N ALA A 613 10.33 -0.05 20.20
CA ALA A 613 10.23 -1.38 19.62
C ALA A 613 8.95 -2.12 20.06
N GLU A 614 8.56 -2.00 21.31
CA GLU A 614 7.32 -2.61 21.82
C GLU A 614 6.07 -1.98 21.21
N LEU A 615 6.02 -0.64 21.09
CA LEU A 615 4.93 0.08 20.40
C LEU A 615 4.87 -0.31 18.91
N ALA A 616 6.02 -0.33 18.24
CA ALA A 616 6.12 -0.75 16.84
C ALA A 616 5.62 -2.20 16.66
N TYR A 617 6.04 -3.11 17.55
CA TYR A 617 5.59 -4.50 17.53
C TYR A 617 4.06 -4.62 17.66
N ARG A 618 3.48 -3.90 18.61
CA ARG A 618 2.02 -3.94 18.82
C ARG A 618 1.25 -3.48 17.59
N PHE A 619 1.73 -2.45 16.89
CA PHE A 619 1.12 -1.99 15.65
C PHE A 619 1.29 -3.03 14.54
N ILE A 620 2.52 -3.48 14.27
CA ILE A 620 2.83 -4.45 13.21
C ILE A 620 2.06 -5.77 13.42
N ASP A 621 2.06 -6.28 14.66
CA ASP A 621 1.39 -7.55 14.95
C ASP A 621 -0.13 -7.43 14.81
N ALA A 622 -0.73 -6.31 15.22
CA ALA A 622 -2.15 -6.05 15.02
C ALA A 622 -2.52 -5.96 13.52
N ALA A 623 -1.70 -5.25 12.71
CA ALA A 623 -1.89 -5.17 11.27
C ALA A 623 -1.79 -6.55 10.62
N TYR A 624 -0.69 -7.25 10.83
CA TYR A 624 -0.37 -8.47 10.10
C TYR A 624 -1.15 -9.69 10.58
N ARG A 625 -1.56 -9.73 11.85
CA ARG A 625 -2.44 -10.76 12.39
C ARG A 625 -3.85 -10.70 11.79
N SER A 626 -4.34 -9.48 11.56
CA SER A 626 -5.70 -9.24 11.06
C SER A 626 -5.80 -9.17 9.53
N ILE A 627 -4.69 -8.94 8.83
CA ILE A 627 -4.67 -8.75 7.37
C ILE A 627 -5.07 -10.01 6.60
N ASP A 628 -4.79 -11.19 7.16
CA ASP A 628 -5.17 -12.50 6.61
C ASP A 628 -6.52 -13.00 7.16
N SER A 629 -7.17 -12.27 8.04
CA SER A 629 -8.41 -12.74 8.66
C SER A 629 -9.55 -12.75 7.66
N ARG A 630 -10.18 -13.91 7.48
CA ARG A 630 -11.44 -14.05 6.74
C ARG A 630 -12.64 -13.59 7.54
N GLU A 631 -12.48 -13.39 8.83
CA GLU A 631 -13.50 -12.77 9.64
C GLU A 631 -13.59 -11.31 9.19
N VAL A 632 -14.66 -11.01 8.50
CA VAL A 632 -14.98 -9.64 8.09
C VAL A 632 -15.05 -8.81 9.35
N ASP A 633 -14.15 -7.84 9.47
CA ASP A 633 -14.21 -6.89 10.56
C ASP A 633 -15.54 -6.11 10.51
N GLN A 634 -15.81 -5.32 11.53
CA GLN A 634 -17.02 -4.51 11.62
C GLN A 634 -17.18 -3.54 10.44
N HIS A 635 -16.13 -3.35 9.65
CA HIS A 635 -16.08 -2.46 8.49
C HIS A 635 -16.18 -3.21 7.15
N GLY A 636 -16.36 -4.52 7.15
CA GLY A 636 -16.61 -5.33 5.96
C GLY A 636 -15.45 -5.40 4.98
N GLY A 637 -14.21 -5.34 5.48
CA GLY A 637 -13.02 -5.31 4.65
C GLY A 637 -12.61 -6.65 4.05
N ILE A 638 -11.74 -6.61 3.07
CA ILE A 638 -11.19 -7.76 2.37
C ILE A 638 -9.85 -8.12 2.99
N PRO A 639 -9.64 -9.35 3.41
CA PRO A 639 -8.34 -9.81 3.89
C PRO A 639 -7.26 -9.73 2.80
N GLY A 640 -6.00 -9.70 3.20
CA GLY A 640 -4.85 -9.70 2.28
C GLY A 640 -4.58 -8.35 1.62
N VAL A 641 -5.12 -7.25 2.15
CA VAL A 641 -4.93 -5.89 1.64
C VAL A 641 -4.64 -4.94 2.79
N THR A 642 -3.62 -4.10 2.62
CA THR A 642 -3.29 -3.04 3.57
C THR A 642 -4.42 -2.02 3.67
N ARG A 643 -4.72 -1.55 4.89
CA ARG A 643 -5.83 -0.65 5.18
C ARG A 643 -5.39 0.63 5.86
N GLU A 644 -6.31 1.59 5.88
CA GLU A 644 -6.08 2.98 6.27
C GLU A 644 -5.66 3.16 7.73
N TYR A 645 -6.27 2.46 8.68
CA TYR A 645 -6.03 2.63 10.12
C TYR A 645 -6.31 1.36 10.92
N HIS A 646 -6.04 1.41 12.22
CA HIS A 646 -6.45 0.36 13.16
C HIS A 646 -7.66 0.79 13.97
N ALA A 647 -8.70 -0.03 14.01
CA ALA A 647 -9.81 0.12 14.94
C ALA A 647 -9.48 -0.53 16.29
N VAL A 648 -9.92 0.11 17.37
CA VAL A 648 -9.82 -0.46 18.72
C VAL A 648 -10.91 -1.48 18.92
N VAL A 649 -10.54 -2.71 19.29
CA VAL A 649 -11.48 -3.78 19.66
C VAL A 649 -11.60 -3.83 21.18
N THR A 650 -12.79 -3.51 21.69
CA THR A 650 -13.06 -3.47 23.14
C THR A 650 -13.49 -4.82 23.70
N THR A 651 -13.94 -5.73 22.84
CA THR A 651 -14.41 -7.08 23.24
C THR A 651 -14.08 -8.10 22.16
N GLY A 652 -13.74 -9.33 22.55
CA GLY A 652 -13.54 -10.44 21.62
C GLY A 652 -12.22 -11.18 21.83
N LYS A 653 -11.82 -11.96 20.83
CA LYS A 653 -10.58 -12.79 20.89
C LYS A 653 -9.29 -12.00 21.02
N TRP A 654 -9.33 -10.70 20.79
CA TRP A 654 -8.16 -9.79 20.81
C TRP A 654 -7.98 -9.11 22.19
N GLY A 655 -8.95 -9.21 23.09
CA GLY A 655 -8.91 -8.52 24.38
C GLY A 655 -9.37 -7.06 24.35
N ALA A 656 -9.51 -6.45 25.51
CA ALA A 656 -10.15 -5.14 25.69
C ALA A 656 -9.35 -3.95 25.11
N SER A 657 -8.09 -4.12 24.76
CA SER A 657 -7.22 -3.06 24.25
C SER A 657 -6.52 -3.41 22.93
N ASP A 658 -6.97 -4.47 22.26
CA ASP A 658 -6.39 -4.88 20.98
C ASP A 658 -6.87 -4.01 19.83
N TYR A 659 -6.05 -3.98 18.78
CA TYR A 659 -6.28 -3.27 17.54
C TYR A 659 -6.47 -4.25 16.39
N VAL A 660 -7.30 -3.90 15.44
CA VAL A 660 -7.48 -4.64 14.19
C VAL A 660 -7.34 -3.72 13.00
N ASN A 661 -6.80 -4.25 11.91
CA ASN A 661 -6.66 -3.53 10.66
C ASN A 661 -8.04 -3.14 10.10
N ALA A 662 -8.25 -1.86 9.81
CA ALA A 662 -9.56 -1.27 9.47
C ALA A 662 -9.43 -0.11 8.47
N GLY A 663 -10.54 0.51 8.14
CA GLY A 663 -10.56 1.66 7.26
C GLY A 663 -10.64 1.28 5.77
N ILE A 664 -10.23 2.18 4.89
CA ILE A 664 -10.25 2.01 3.45
C ILE A 664 -9.20 0.97 3.04
N GLU A 665 -9.57 0.09 2.14
CA GLU A 665 -8.68 -0.95 1.62
C GLU A 665 -7.75 -0.41 0.53
N GLY A 666 -6.54 -0.97 0.44
CA GLY A 666 -5.54 -0.54 -0.52
C GLY A 666 -5.09 0.89 -0.26
N TYR A 667 -4.77 1.21 0.99
CA TYR A 667 -4.36 2.54 1.44
C TYR A 667 -2.86 2.53 1.78
N GLY A 668 -2.08 3.40 1.14
CA GLY A 668 -0.62 3.34 1.17
C GLY A 668 -0.02 3.51 2.57
N TRP A 669 -0.40 4.53 3.34
CA TRP A 669 0.20 4.77 4.66
C TRP A 669 -0.07 3.65 5.69
N GLY A 670 -1.06 2.79 5.42
CA GLY A 670 -1.25 1.56 6.22
C GLY A 670 -0.03 0.64 6.22
N ALA A 671 0.83 0.76 5.20
CA ALA A 671 2.11 0.05 5.10
C ALA A 671 3.20 0.60 6.05
N LEU A 672 2.84 1.42 7.05
CA LEU A 672 3.75 1.92 8.09
C LEU A 672 4.57 0.80 8.74
N SER A 673 4.02 -0.41 8.82
CA SER A 673 4.71 -1.59 9.36
C SER A 673 6.07 -1.85 8.71
N VAL A 674 6.25 -1.54 7.42
CA VAL A 674 7.55 -1.64 6.71
C VAL A 674 8.59 -0.76 7.39
N HIS A 675 8.25 0.52 7.61
CA HIS A 675 9.15 1.47 8.25
C HIS A 675 9.44 1.13 9.72
N LEU A 676 8.38 0.76 10.46
CA LEU A 676 8.52 0.41 11.88
C LEU A 676 9.44 -0.82 12.07
N LEU A 677 9.31 -1.82 11.21
CA LEU A 677 10.15 -3.02 11.24
C LEU A 677 11.61 -2.66 10.96
N MET A 678 11.87 -1.92 9.88
CA MET A 678 13.23 -1.58 9.47
C MET A 678 13.91 -0.66 10.49
N ARG A 679 13.23 0.42 10.88
CA ARG A 679 13.83 1.46 11.71
C ARG A 679 13.86 1.15 13.19
N TYR A 680 12.78 0.57 13.75
CA TYR A 680 12.65 0.45 15.20
C TYR A 680 12.85 -0.98 15.73
N LEU A 681 12.66 -2.01 14.92
CA LEU A 681 12.96 -3.39 15.33
C LEU A 681 14.38 -3.80 14.93
N LEU A 682 14.75 -3.61 13.66
CA LEU A 682 16.10 -3.88 13.17
C LEU A 682 17.07 -2.73 13.47
N GLY A 683 16.56 -1.57 13.80
CA GLY A 683 17.34 -0.41 14.18
C GLY A 683 18.13 0.23 13.02
N LEU A 684 17.63 0.08 11.80
CA LEU A 684 18.27 0.61 10.59
C LEU A 684 18.05 2.12 10.50
N ARG A 685 19.09 2.92 10.64
CA ARG A 685 19.02 4.39 10.65
C ARG A 685 19.97 5.00 9.62
N GLU A 686 19.44 5.96 8.89
CA GLU A 686 20.16 6.76 7.91
C GLU A 686 21.00 7.84 8.58
N GLU A 687 22.31 7.76 8.46
CA GLU A 687 23.19 8.88 8.79
C GLU A 687 23.53 9.65 7.50
N GLU A 688 24.13 8.98 6.56
CA GLU A 688 24.47 9.43 5.22
C GLU A 688 24.36 8.24 4.24
N ALA A 689 24.43 8.47 2.94
CA ALA A 689 24.27 7.39 1.95
C ALA A 689 25.30 6.25 2.06
N ASP A 690 26.48 6.56 2.56
CA ASP A 690 27.59 5.60 2.78
C ASP A 690 27.82 5.27 4.27
N LYS A 691 26.98 5.79 5.16
CA LYS A 691 27.07 5.62 6.60
C LYS A 691 25.75 5.20 7.19
N ILE A 692 25.73 4.08 7.85
CA ILE A 692 24.55 3.47 8.44
C ILE A 692 24.76 3.19 9.92
N THR A 693 23.72 3.44 10.72
CA THR A 693 23.65 2.99 12.10
C THR A 693 22.67 1.83 12.20
N ILE A 694 23.06 0.78 12.92
CA ILE A 694 22.23 -0.38 13.20
C ILE A 694 22.15 -0.55 14.72
N ALA A 695 20.92 -0.53 15.25
CA ALA A 695 20.61 -0.60 16.68
C ALA A 695 19.40 -1.49 16.96
N PRO A 696 19.52 -2.83 16.81
CA PRO A 696 18.37 -3.72 16.99
C PRO A 696 17.76 -3.58 18.38
N ALA A 697 16.41 -3.51 18.40
CA ALA A 697 15.62 -3.38 19.61
C ALA A 697 14.37 -4.27 19.49
N LEU A 698 14.56 -5.60 19.50
CA LEU A 698 13.43 -6.51 19.38
C LEU A 698 12.52 -6.43 20.63
N PRO A 699 11.20 -6.53 20.48
CA PRO A 699 10.26 -6.63 21.61
C PRO A 699 10.42 -7.99 22.35
N GLN A 700 9.94 -8.05 23.58
CA GLN A 700 10.09 -9.25 24.40
C GLN A 700 9.51 -10.51 23.72
N ALA A 701 8.40 -10.38 23.01
CA ALA A 701 7.73 -11.48 22.29
C ALA A 701 8.64 -12.16 21.24
N LEU A 702 9.61 -11.45 20.68
CA LEU A 702 10.53 -11.96 19.66
C LEU A 702 11.91 -12.39 20.24
N ARG A 703 12.18 -12.22 21.55
CA ARG A 703 13.50 -12.52 22.15
C ARG A 703 13.68 -13.98 22.56
N ARG A 704 13.23 -14.92 21.75
CA ARG A 704 13.51 -16.34 21.97
C ARG A 704 14.99 -16.62 21.68
N VAL A 705 15.73 -17.13 22.65
CA VAL A 705 17.17 -17.45 22.51
C VAL A 705 17.39 -18.42 21.35
N GLY A 706 18.34 -18.08 20.49
CA GLY A 706 18.67 -18.80 19.26
C GLY A 706 17.79 -18.45 18.06
N ALA A 707 16.72 -17.67 18.24
CA ALA A 707 15.92 -17.19 17.10
C ALA A 707 16.72 -16.25 16.22
N THR A 708 16.53 -16.38 14.91
CA THR A 708 17.23 -15.59 13.89
C THR A 708 16.24 -14.90 12.97
N TYR A 709 16.37 -13.60 12.85
CA TYR A 709 15.52 -12.70 12.06
C TYR A 709 16.31 -12.10 10.91
N ARG A 710 15.90 -12.35 9.68
CA ARG A 710 16.60 -11.88 8.47
C ARG A 710 15.70 -11.00 7.64
N VAL A 711 16.33 -9.95 7.06
CA VAL A 711 15.72 -9.08 6.05
C VAL A 711 16.75 -8.87 4.93
N GLU A 712 16.37 -9.22 3.72
CA GLU A 712 17.18 -9.01 2.52
C GLU A 712 16.34 -9.18 1.24
N PRO A 713 16.65 -8.47 0.13
CA PRO A 713 17.60 -7.36 0.03
C PRO A 713 17.02 -6.04 0.58
N VAL A 714 17.87 -5.09 0.99
CA VAL A 714 17.46 -3.71 1.34
C VAL A 714 18.34 -2.74 0.54
N PRO A 715 17.78 -1.99 -0.41
CA PRO A 715 18.53 -0.98 -1.18
C PRO A 715 19.00 0.17 -0.26
N TRP A 716 20.25 0.59 -0.45
CA TRP A 716 20.87 1.66 0.33
C TRP A 716 21.96 2.38 -0.46
N GLY A 717 21.65 3.56 -1.01
CA GLY A 717 22.57 4.28 -1.88
C GLY A 717 23.00 3.42 -3.07
N ASN A 718 24.32 3.17 -3.15
CA ASN A 718 24.91 2.29 -4.17
C ASN A 718 25.10 0.84 -3.68
N TYR A 719 24.43 0.46 -2.61
CA TYR A 719 24.59 -0.84 -1.96
C TYR A 719 23.26 -1.58 -1.82
N VAL A 720 23.35 -2.89 -1.66
CA VAL A 720 22.26 -3.75 -1.19
C VAL A 720 22.70 -4.40 0.10
N LEU A 721 21.86 -4.29 1.11
CA LEU A 721 22.12 -4.83 2.43
C LEU A 721 21.32 -6.12 2.67
N GLY A 722 21.94 -7.06 3.40
CA GLY A 722 21.26 -8.18 4.05
C GLY A 722 21.55 -8.14 5.55
N ILE A 723 20.51 -8.11 6.37
CA ILE A 723 20.60 -7.97 7.81
C ILE A 723 20.11 -9.26 8.46
N GLU A 724 20.92 -9.86 9.31
CA GLU A 724 20.56 -11.02 10.12
C GLU A 724 20.83 -10.67 11.60
N CYS A 725 19.77 -10.74 12.41
CA CYS A 725 19.84 -10.53 13.85
C CYS A 725 19.52 -11.84 14.57
N THR A 726 20.47 -12.36 15.38
CA THR A 726 20.28 -13.58 16.18
C THR A 726 20.23 -13.24 17.66
N VAL A 727 19.20 -13.75 18.35
CA VAL A 727 19.00 -13.56 19.79
C VAL A 727 19.97 -14.45 20.55
N ARG A 728 20.93 -13.88 21.28
CA ARG A 728 21.89 -14.63 22.10
C ARG A 728 21.33 -14.97 23.49
N ASN A 729 20.70 -13.98 24.12
CA ASN A 729 20.08 -14.08 25.44
C ASN A 729 19.06 -12.96 25.62
N ALA A 730 18.45 -12.88 26.80
CA ALA A 730 17.42 -11.86 27.07
C ALA A 730 17.90 -10.40 26.90
N LYS A 731 19.21 -10.13 26.95
CA LYS A 731 19.78 -8.78 26.92
C LYS A 731 20.57 -8.45 25.66
N GLY A 732 20.90 -9.46 24.84
CA GLY A 732 21.84 -9.23 23.73
C GLY A 732 21.57 -10.06 22.49
N TYR A 733 22.20 -9.62 21.43
CA TYR A 733 22.10 -10.15 20.06
C TYR A 733 23.46 -10.31 19.40
N THR A 734 23.47 -11.02 18.27
CA THR A 734 24.52 -10.95 17.25
C THR A 734 23.88 -10.41 15.98
N VAL A 735 24.49 -9.41 15.34
CA VAL A 735 24.10 -8.96 13.99
C VAL A 735 25.16 -9.40 13.00
N ARG A 736 24.69 -9.94 11.87
CA ARG A 736 25.51 -10.14 10.66
C ARG A 736 24.93 -9.25 9.56
N LEU A 737 25.73 -8.28 9.11
CA LEU A 737 25.44 -7.41 7.99
C LEU A 737 26.19 -7.89 6.75
N ARG A 738 25.47 -8.16 5.67
CA ARG A 738 26.02 -8.38 4.34
C ARG A 738 25.82 -7.10 3.51
N CYS A 739 26.87 -6.67 2.82
CA CYS A 739 26.82 -5.50 1.96
C CYS A 739 27.33 -5.87 0.58
N THR A 740 26.54 -5.58 -0.45
CA THR A 740 26.90 -5.81 -1.86
C THR A 740 26.85 -4.49 -2.58
N GLN A 741 27.95 -4.11 -3.25
CA GLN A 741 27.97 -2.90 -4.06
C GLN A 741 27.23 -3.16 -5.37
N GLN A 742 26.23 -2.32 -5.69
CA GLN A 742 25.59 -2.31 -7.01
C GLN A 742 26.46 -1.52 -7.99
N LYS A 743 26.76 -2.09 -9.15
CA LYS A 743 27.24 -1.30 -10.28
C LYS A 743 26.06 -0.57 -10.88
N ARG A 744 25.99 0.75 -10.77
CA ARG A 744 25.07 1.56 -11.58
C ARG A 744 25.49 1.44 -13.04
N GLU A 745 24.70 0.78 -13.86
CA GLU A 745 24.79 0.90 -15.32
C GLU A 745 24.33 2.30 -15.70
N THR A 746 25.26 3.20 -15.90
CA THR A 746 25.03 4.51 -16.52
C THR A 746 25.04 4.31 -18.02
N THR A 747 23.89 4.44 -18.67
CA THR A 747 23.58 4.58 -20.09
C THR A 747 23.08 3.35 -20.86
N ALA A 748 22.20 3.64 -21.80
CA ALA A 748 21.49 2.71 -22.68
C ALA A 748 22.35 1.91 -23.70
N GLU A 749 23.67 1.99 -23.61
CA GLU A 749 24.61 1.29 -24.49
C GLU A 749 25.08 -0.08 -23.97
N ALA A 750 24.73 -0.43 -22.71
CA ALA A 750 25.20 -1.67 -22.06
C ALA A 750 24.34 -2.92 -22.34
N LEU A 751 23.30 -2.82 -23.20
CA LEU A 751 22.40 -3.94 -23.49
C LEU A 751 22.94 -4.96 -24.52
N GLU A 752 24.12 -4.74 -25.12
CA GLU A 752 24.66 -5.62 -26.16
C GLU A 752 25.80 -6.56 -25.73
N GLU A 753 26.39 -6.41 -24.55
CA GLU A 753 27.41 -7.36 -24.07
C GLU A 753 26.89 -8.25 -22.93
N LYS A 754 26.18 -9.32 -23.26
CA LYS A 754 25.89 -10.42 -22.33
C LYS A 754 27.17 -11.23 -22.03
N GLY A 755 28.05 -10.68 -21.22
CA GLY A 755 29.11 -11.39 -20.51
C GLY A 755 28.67 -11.67 -19.06
N LEU A 756 28.99 -12.86 -18.56
CA LEU A 756 28.75 -13.32 -17.18
C LEU A 756 28.97 -12.22 -16.12
N PRO A 757 28.14 -12.12 -15.06
CA PRO A 757 28.32 -11.10 -14.03
C PRO A 757 29.72 -11.20 -13.41
N GLN A 758 30.52 -10.15 -13.60
CA GLN A 758 31.81 -10.02 -12.88
C GLN A 758 31.46 -10.00 -11.37
N SER A 759 32.19 -10.80 -10.60
CA SER A 759 31.99 -11.03 -9.18
C SER A 759 31.64 -9.76 -8.40
N ALA A 760 30.43 -9.67 -7.89
CA ALA A 760 30.05 -8.64 -6.94
C ALA A 760 30.95 -8.77 -5.70
N THR A 761 31.51 -7.65 -5.25
CA THR A 761 32.32 -7.63 -4.04
C THR A 761 31.40 -7.71 -2.83
N PHE A 762 31.36 -8.89 -2.22
CA PHE A 762 30.61 -9.10 -0.98
C PHE A 762 31.47 -8.72 0.22
N GLN A 763 30.93 -7.92 1.10
CA GLN A 763 31.53 -7.65 2.41
C GLN A 763 30.54 -8.11 3.49
N THR A 764 31.07 -8.77 4.52
CA THR A 764 30.27 -9.21 5.67
C THR A 764 30.94 -8.70 6.93
N CYS A 765 30.13 -8.11 7.80
CA CYS A 765 30.51 -7.67 9.14
C CYS A 765 29.62 -8.38 10.15
N GLU A 766 30.19 -8.79 11.29
CA GLU A 766 29.44 -9.42 12.37
C GLU A 766 29.89 -8.80 13.70
N TRP A 767 28.93 -8.51 14.58
CA TRP A 767 29.20 -8.00 15.92
C TRP A 767 28.12 -8.42 16.90
N GLU A 768 28.43 -8.27 18.17
CA GLU A 768 27.54 -8.52 19.28
C GLU A 768 27.20 -7.23 20.00
N GLY A 769 25.97 -7.11 20.49
CA GLY A 769 25.49 -5.92 21.20
C GLY A 769 24.38 -6.23 22.20
N THR A 770 24.00 -5.21 22.93
CA THR A 770 22.82 -5.21 23.79
C THR A 770 21.66 -4.49 23.10
N TRP A 771 20.41 -4.85 23.44
CA TRP A 771 19.23 -4.30 22.76
C TRP A 771 19.19 -2.77 22.83
N GLY A 772 19.10 -2.11 21.66
CA GLY A 772 19.11 -0.67 21.49
C GLY A 772 20.49 -0.03 21.46
N GLU A 773 21.58 -0.80 21.61
CA GLU A 773 22.95 -0.30 21.46
C GLU A 773 23.25 -0.01 19.97
N GLU A 774 23.83 1.17 19.71
CA GLU A 774 24.07 1.67 18.36
C GLU A 774 25.46 1.27 17.86
N GLN A 775 25.50 0.72 16.65
CA GLN A 775 26.74 0.47 15.91
C GLN A 775 26.69 1.23 14.58
N THR A 776 27.56 2.22 14.41
CA THR A 776 27.71 2.99 13.17
C THR A 776 28.79 2.41 12.29
N LEU A 777 28.49 2.22 11.01
CA LEU A 777 29.36 1.59 10.02
C LEU A 777 29.49 2.48 8.79
N LEU A 778 30.71 2.54 8.22
CA LEU A 778 30.97 3.11 6.90
C LEU A 778 30.94 1.98 5.86
N LEU A 779 30.01 2.01 4.93
CA LEU A 779 29.78 0.94 3.96
C LEU A 779 30.98 0.67 3.02
N PRO A 780 31.73 1.69 2.53
CA PRO A 780 32.90 1.48 1.67
C PRO A 780 34.09 0.80 2.36
N HIS A 781 34.15 0.82 3.70
CA HIS A 781 35.29 0.40 4.52
C HIS A 781 35.10 -0.89 5.29
N LEU A 782 34.08 -1.69 4.97
CA LEU A 782 33.91 -3.04 5.53
C LEU A 782 35.02 -3.97 5.01
N THR A 783 36.30 -3.71 5.37
CA THR A 783 37.41 -4.57 5.02
C THR A 783 37.52 -5.74 6.01
N ARG A 784 38.06 -6.90 5.57
CA ARG A 784 38.24 -8.12 6.37
C ARG A 784 39.00 -7.92 7.71
N SER A 785 39.63 -6.76 7.92
CA SER A 785 40.42 -6.46 9.12
C SER A 785 39.59 -6.03 10.33
N SER A 786 38.29 -5.73 10.22
CA SER A 786 37.45 -5.32 11.33
C SER A 786 36.84 -6.46 12.15
N VAL A 787 37.06 -7.72 11.72
CA VAL A 787 36.55 -8.91 12.45
C VAL A 787 37.36 -9.24 13.73
N ASN A 788 38.55 -8.65 13.91
CA ASN A 788 39.44 -8.96 15.05
C ASN A 788 39.72 -7.77 15.99
N GLN A 789 38.99 -6.67 15.94
CA GLN A 789 39.25 -5.49 16.80
C GLN A 789 37.96 -4.86 17.37
N ILE A 790 37.01 -5.65 17.85
CA ILE A 790 36.02 -5.20 18.82
C ILE A 790 35.75 -6.35 19.83
#